data_47255569a79435043c2a01ce7f89a2d7
#
_entry.id   47255569a79435043c2a01ce7f89a2d7
#
_cell.length_a   1.000
_cell.length_b   1.000
_cell.length_c   1.000
_cell.angle_alpha   90.00
_cell.angle_beta   90.00
_cell.angle_gamma   90.00
#
_symmetry.space_group_name_H-M   'P 1'
#
loop_
_entity.id
_entity.type
_entity.pdbx_description
1 polymer ?
#
loop_
_entity_poly.entity_id
_entity_poly.type
_entity_poly.pdbx_seq_one_letter_code
_entity_poly.pdbx_strand_id
1 'polypeptide(L)'
;MNKVLNKMAGWTTVLLGIALLTATSPRVAAAQDQDDPPSRVARLGYMEGSVSFQPAGESDWVQAVPNRPMTTGDKLWADRDSRAELQLGSAVIRLSANTGFSFLSLDDRTVQIQLTSGALNIRVRRLNRDDIFEIDTPNQAFSVFQPGRYRVEASEDGTYTVISIREGEGESTGNGQTYTLHAGQRGTFSGTESLNAEVDEIGGPDQFDNWAYGRDRRYDDSTSARYLSRDVVGYEDLDDNGDWRDDPNYGHVWFPHRVEAGWAPYREGHWDWISPWGWTWVDDSAWGYAPFHYGRWVTVGGRWGWVAGPVDVQPVYAPALVVFIGGGGGFGGNVGWFPLGPREVYVPSYSVSREYVNRVNISNTTVNTTTITNVYNTTVVNKTTTNITNVTYVNRNVAGAVTAVPQRAFVSAQPVARAAVAVNAREVASAPVSARAAVAPSRESVLGLHANSAGRVTAPPAAVASRQVIAKATPPPPPVAFAKQQQALAAHPGQPLERQEVQSLRPADTAAAHPMVKQAPPGKPATPSMGRSGSQPGNSQNAGRPVPSANATPANEPGNRPGNQPAPNERPGATNPAQPNRPPQPNQPAPANRPEPNRPEATAPAPNRPPAAQPNNRPQPNRPELTAPAPNRSLAAEPNQPVPSPSIAVHPRDLSPIARPAPPSTGNQKLDQKYQQQQEKQLAKQEQERQKLQQRQELDHQRLTQQKADEMRQQQLEQQHRQQTQQLEQKHTEQQQKLQDKQQPARQNQSKPPKEDRPPTEKP
;
A
#
# COMPACT_ATOMS: atom_id res chain seq x y z
N MET A 1 60.42 9.44 55.80
CA MET A 1 59.47 10.15 54.91
C MET A 1 59.32 9.51 53.52
N ASN A 2 60.12 8.55 53.14
CA ASN A 2 60.10 7.93 51.78
C ASN A 2 59.32 6.58 51.62
N LYS A 3 58.62 6.12 52.69
CA LYS A 3 57.85 4.85 52.60
C LYS A 3 56.30 5.08 52.52
N VAL A 4 55.83 6.29 52.67
CA VAL A 4 54.38 6.61 52.58
C VAL A 4 54.00 7.07 51.17
N LEU A 5 54.95 7.63 50.40
CA LEU A 5 54.65 8.08 49.01
C LEU A 5 54.51 6.91 48.01
N ASN A 6 55.12 5.75 48.25
CA ASN A 6 55.03 4.60 47.33
C ASN A 6 53.76 3.74 47.48
N LYS A 7 52.97 3.96 48.55
CA LYS A 7 51.67 3.28 48.68
C LYS A 7 50.48 4.03 48.04
N MET A 8 50.63 5.33 47.82
CA MET A 8 49.60 6.12 47.16
C MET A 8 49.71 6.10 45.63
N ALA A 9 50.88 5.85 45.06
CA ALA A 9 51.10 5.71 43.61
C ALA A 9 50.54 4.38 43.05
N GLY A 10 50.43 3.32 43.89
CA GLY A 10 49.89 2.02 43.47
C GLY A 10 48.36 1.97 43.34
N TRP A 11 47.65 2.84 44.06
CA TRP A 11 46.18 2.85 44.04
C TRP A 11 45.60 3.72 42.93
N THR A 12 46.31 4.75 42.50
CA THR A 12 45.87 5.62 41.38
C THR A 12 46.05 4.91 40.02
N THR A 13 47.02 4.05 39.89
CA THR A 13 47.21 3.24 38.62
C THR A 13 46.18 2.12 38.49
N VAL A 14 45.70 1.53 39.60
CA VAL A 14 44.64 0.50 39.57
C VAL A 14 43.28 1.12 39.28
N LEU A 15 42.97 2.32 39.77
CA LEU A 15 41.70 3.05 39.49
C LEU A 15 41.67 3.58 38.04
N LEU A 16 42.83 3.97 37.46
CA LEU A 16 42.89 4.40 36.07
C LEU A 16 42.78 3.20 35.10
N GLY A 17 43.29 2.03 35.50
CA GLY A 17 43.17 0.77 34.71
C GLY A 17 41.74 0.22 34.69
N ILE A 18 40.99 0.39 35.80
CA ILE A 18 39.56 -0.03 35.87
C ILE A 18 38.67 0.94 35.10
N ALA A 19 39.00 2.25 35.07
CA ALA A 19 38.23 3.24 34.28
C ALA A 19 38.42 3.10 32.78
N LEU A 20 39.57 2.55 32.29
CA LEU A 20 39.82 2.29 30.89
C LEU A 20 39.23 0.94 30.40
N LEU A 21 38.95 -0.02 31.29
CA LEU A 21 38.35 -1.31 30.92
C LEU A 21 36.81 -1.28 30.84
N THR A 22 36.14 -0.21 31.32
CA THR A 22 34.70 -0.06 31.22
C THR A 22 34.22 0.69 29.96
N ALA A 23 35.15 1.16 29.09
CA ALA A 23 34.82 1.95 27.90
C ALA A 23 34.70 1.11 26.59
N THR A 24 34.93 -0.21 26.64
CA THR A 24 34.72 -1.11 25.50
C THR A 24 33.60 -2.11 25.78
N SER A 25 32.43 -1.61 26.19
CA SER A 25 31.20 -2.38 25.90
C SER A 25 31.10 -2.48 24.39
N PRO A 26 31.04 -3.69 23.80
CA PRO A 26 30.64 -3.78 22.42
C PRO A 26 29.25 -3.09 22.38
N ARG A 27 29.17 -1.94 21.71
CA ARG A 27 27.89 -1.49 21.20
C ARG A 27 27.42 -2.65 20.35
N VAL A 28 26.50 -3.44 20.88
CA VAL A 28 25.59 -4.22 20.04
C VAL A 28 25.06 -3.16 19.09
N ALA A 29 25.53 -3.19 17.85
CA ALA A 29 24.90 -2.43 16.78
C ALA A 29 23.44 -2.86 16.87
N ALA A 30 22.59 -1.99 17.40
CA ALA A 30 21.16 -2.10 17.17
C ALA A 30 21.08 -2.29 15.66
N ALA A 31 20.58 -3.44 15.21
CA ALA A 31 20.21 -3.61 13.84
C ALA A 31 19.37 -2.37 13.55
N GLN A 32 19.88 -1.46 12.71
CA GLN A 32 19.14 -0.32 12.27
C GLN A 32 17.88 -0.93 11.65
N ASP A 33 16.73 -0.66 12.23
CA ASP A 33 15.46 -0.91 11.60
C ASP A 33 15.55 -0.20 10.26
N GLN A 34 15.77 -1.01 9.22
CA GLN A 34 15.82 -0.54 7.86
C GLN A 34 14.37 -0.15 7.60
N ASP A 35 14.11 1.14 7.47
CA ASP A 35 12.78 1.64 7.20
C ASP A 35 12.30 1.08 5.86
N ASP A 36 11.48 0.05 5.94
CA ASP A 36 10.85 -0.58 4.78
C ASP A 36 10.00 0.46 4.02
N PRO A 37 9.86 0.35 2.70
CA PRO A 37 8.94 1.19 1.95
C PRO A 37 7.50 0.91 2.39
N PRO A 38 6.59 1.90 2.22
CA PRO A 38 5.18 1.71 2.55
C PRO A 38 4.57 0.51 1.84
N SER A 39 3.66 -0.17 2.52
CA SER A 39 2.88 -1.28 1.92
C SER A 39 1.77 -0.79 1.00
N ARG A 40 1.44 0.50 1.06
CA ARG A 40 0.39 1.16 0.27
C ARG A 40 0.90 2.37 -0.50
N VAL A 41 0.24 2.63 -1.61
CA VAL A 41 0.37 3.83 -2.43
C VAL A 41 -1.02 4.32 -2.80
N ALA A 42 -1.14 5.54 -3.32
CA ALA A 42 -2.37 5.98 -3.93
C ALA A 42 -2.33 5.68 -5.44
N ARG A 43 -3.46 5.20 -6.00
CA ARG A 43 -3.66 5.03 -7.44
C ARG A 43 -4.49 6.19 -7.98
N LEU A 44 -4.07 6.80 -9.09
CA LEU A 44 -4.96 7.63 -9.89
C LEU A 44 -5.89 6.73 -10.69
N GLY A 45 -7.08 6.43 -10.13
CA GLY A 45 -8.02 5.44 -10.67
C GLY A 45 -9.03 6.01 -11.67
N TYR A 46 -9.24 7.32 -11.68
CA TYR A 46 -10.16 7.99 -12.60
C TYR A 46 -9.74 9.44 -12.83
N MET A 47 -9.90 9.90 -14.04
CA MET A 47 -9.80 11.31 -14.40
C MET A 47 -10.78 11.66 -15.52
N GLU A 48 -11.24 12.89 -15.48
CA GLU A 48 -12.09 13.54 -16.48
C GLU A 48 -11.59 14.95 -16.69
N GLY A 49 -11.56 15.42 -17.93
CA GLY A 49 -11.04 16.74 -18.28
C GLY A 49 -9.51 16.83 -18.23
N SER A 50 -8.98 18.00 -17.87
CA SER A 50 -7.55 18.28 -17.80
C SER A 50 -7.04 18.09 -16.37
N VAL A 51 -6.26 17.03 -16.16
CA VAL A 51 -5.60 16.76 -14.87
C VAL A 51 -4.10 16.72 -15.09
N SER A 52 -3.37 17.55 -14.36
CA SER A 52 -1.91 17.63 -14.42
C SER A 52 -1.29 17.04 -13.18
N PHE A 53 -0.11 16.47 -13.35
CA PHE A 53 0.67 15.78 -12.33
C PHE A 53 2.06 16.41 -12.21
N GLN A 54 2.56 16.55 -10.98
CA GLN A 54 3.93 16.93 -10.70
C GLN A 54 4.57 15.87 -9.81
N PRO A 55 5.56 15.11 -10.31
CA PRO A 55 6.27 14.12 -9.51
C PRO A 55 7.00 14.76 -8.33
N ALA A 56 7.14 14.01 -7.27
CA ALA A 56 7.84 14.40 -6.07
C ALA A 56 9.28 14.86 -6.36
N GLY A 57 9.64 16.05 -5.90
CA GLY A 57 10.97 16.64 -6.10
C GLY A 57 11.20 17.30 -7.47
N GLU A 58 10.26 17.18 -8.43
CA GLU A 58 10.34 17.83 -9.73
C GLU A 58 9.61 19.18 -9.75
N SER A 59 10.03 20.06 -10.66
CA SER A 59 9.39 21.37 -10.85
C SER A 59 8.37 21.37 -11.98
N ASP A 60 8.47 20.42 -12.90
CA ASP A 60 7.62 20.40 -14.08
C ASP A 60 6.32 19.65 -13.87
N TRP A 61 5.26 20.24 -14.41
CA TRP A 61 3.95 19.62 -14.54
C TRP A 61 3.86 18.86 -15.86
N VAL A 62 3.34 17.65 -15.83
CA VAL A 62 3.04 16.82 -17.00
C VAL A 62 1.57 16.42 -16.98
N GLN A 63 1.06 15.91 -18.09
CA GLN A 63 -0.27 15.33 -18.11
C GLN A 63 -0.32 14.09 -17.20
N ALA A 64 -1.31 14.01 -16.33
CA ALA A 64 -1.52 12.87 -15.47
C ALA A 64 -1.90 11.62 -16.28
N VAL A 65 -1.55 10.44 -15.75
CA VAL A 65 -1.80 9.14 -16.39
C VAL A 65 -2.57 8.27 -15.39
N PRO A 66 -3.68 7.63 -15.80
CA PRO A 66 -4.35 6.63 -14.96
C PRO A 66 -3.41 5.48 -14.59
N ASN A 67 -3.69 4.81 -13.48
CA ASN A 67 -2.89 3.72 -12.93
C ASN A 67 -1.48 4.09 -12.45
N ARG A 68 -1.04 5.33 -12.62
CA ARG A 68 0.22 5.76 -12.02
C ARG A 68 0.11 5.74 -10.50
N PRO A 69 0.99 5.01 -9.78
CA PRO A 69 1.11 5.11 -8.34
C PRO A 69 1.56 6.51 -7.91
N MET A 70 0.94 7.05 -6.87
CA MET A 70 1.30 8.32 -6.27
C MET A 70 1.81 8.12 -4.84
N THR A 71 2.79 8.92 -4.46
CA THR A 71 3.56 8.81 -3.22
C THR A 71 3.70 10.14 -2.50
N THR A 72 4.39 10.14 -1.37
CA THR A 72 4.74 11.37 -0.64
C THR A 72 5.44 12.38 -1.55
N GLY A 73 4.93 13.60 -1.59
CA GLY A 73 5.44 14.72 -2.37
C GLY A 73 4.84 14.87 -3.76
N ASP A 74 4.10 13.89 -4.26
CA ASP A 74 3.39 13.98 -5.54
C ASP A 74 2.22 14.95 -5.47
N LYS A 75 1.98 15.68 -6.58
CA LYS A 75 0.95 16.71 -6.67
C LYS A 75 0.03 16.49 -7.87
N LEU A 76 -1.22 16.92 -7.72
CA LEU A 76 -2.22 16.98 -8.78
C LEU A 76 -2.83 18.38 -8.88
N TRP A 77 -3.15 18.77 -10.10
CA TRP A 77 -4.01 19.90 -10.40
C TRP A 77 -5.17 19.42 -11.28
N ALA A 78 -6.39 19.46 -10.74
CA ALA A 78 -7.60 19.27 -11.54
C ALA A 78 -8.06 20.65 -12.02
N ASP A 79 -7.96 20.90 -13.32
CA ASP A 79 -8.32 22.18 -13.94
C ASP A 79 -9.83 22.41 -13.97
N ARG A 80 -10.29 23.49 -14.58
CA ARG A 80 -11.72 23.77 -14.77
C ARG A 80 -12.42 22.56 -15.42
N ASP A 81 -13.63 22.27 -14.97
CA ASP A 81 -14.48 21.19 -15.47
C ASP A 81 -13.85 19.78 -15.41
N SER A 82 -12.85 19.62 -14.53
CA SER A 82 -12.12 18.39 -14.36
C SER A 82 -12.41 17.70 -13.04
N ARG A 83 -12.18 16.37 -13.00
CA ARG A 83 -12.34 15.54 -11.80
C ARG A 83 -11.26 14.46 -11.78
N ALA A 84 -10.88 14.06 -10.58
CA ALA A 84 -9.98 12.93 -10.39
C ALA A 84 -10.41 12.08 -9.20
N GLU A 85 -10.02 10.80 -9.19
CA GLU A 85 -10.21 9.90 -8.04
C GLU A 85 -8.90 9.20 -7.73
N LEU A 86 -8.51 9.28 -6.45
CA LEU A 86 -7.38 8.58 -5.87
C LEU A 86 -7.88 7.47 -4.94
N GLN A 87 -7.27 6.29 -5.06
CA GLN A 87 -7.63 5.07 -4.32
C GLN A 87 -6.46 4.63 -3.45
N LEU A 88 -6.72 4.36 -2.17
CA LEU A 88 -5.69 4.01 -1.18
C LEU A 88 -5.93 2.66 -0.49
N GLY A 89 -6.88 1.86 -0.95
CA GLY A 89 -7.31 0.65 -0.23
C GLY A 89 -8.23 0.98 0.96
N SER A 90 -7.74 1.68 1.97
CA SER A 90 -8.53 2.07 3.15
C SER A 90 -9.41 3.32 2.93
N ALA A 91 -9.13 4.12 1.89
CA ALA A 91 -9.87 5.35 1.59
C ALA A 91 -9.91 5.62 0.08
N VAL A 92 -10.86 6.49 -0.30
CA VAL A 92 -10.97 7.06 -1.65
C VAL A 92 -11.06 8.58 -1.51
N ILE A 93 -10.26 9.30 -2.31
CA ILE A 93 -10.20 10.76 -2.33
C ILE A 93 -10.58 11.23 -3.72
N ARG A 94 -11.54 12.12 -3.83
CA ARG A 94 -12.03 12.66 -5.10
C ARG A 94 -11.81 14.15 -5.15
N LEU A 95 -11.27 14.62 -6.26
CA LEU A 95 -11.00 16.02 -6.53
C LEU A 95 -12.07 16.59 -7.44
N SER A 96 -12.59 17.77 -7.10
CA SER A 96 -13.42 18.57 -8.00
C SER A 96 -12.57 19.43 -8.94
N ALA A 97 -13.21 20.26 -9.77
CA ALA A 97 -12.54 21.27 -10.59
C ALA A 97 -11.78 22.30 -9.75
N ASN A 98 -10.74 22.93 -10.33
CA ASN A 98 -9.89 23.94 -9.73
C ASN A 98 -9.24 23.49 -8.40
N THR A 99 -8.89 22.20 -8.31
CA THR A 99 -8.38 21.60 -7.07
C THR A 99 -6.88 21.38 -7.11
N GLY A 100 -6.19 22.04 -6.17
CA GLY A 100 -4.75 21.88 -5.92
C GLY A 100 -4.50 20.92 -4.77
N PHE A 101 -3.93 19.77 -5.08
CA PHE A 101 -3.73 18.62 -4.18
C PHE A 101 -2.27 18.20 -4.11
N SER A 102 -1.79 17.79 -2.92
CA SER A 102 -0.51 17.11 -2.74
C SER A 102 -0.56 16.12 -1.59
N PHE A 103 0.17 15.01 -1.69
CA PHE A 103 0.50 14.21 -0.52
C PHE A 103 1.70 14.80 0.21
N LEU A 104 1.50 15.33 1.41
CA LEU A 104 2.59 15.74 2.29
C LEU A 104 3.27 14.52 2.92
N SER A 105 2.47 13.52 3.30
CA SER A 105 2.94 12.21 3.76
C SER A 105 1.96 11.12 3.36
N LEU A 106 2.48 10.03 2.84
CA LEU A 106 1.71 8.82 2.53
C LEU A 106 2.55 7.60 2.88
N ASP A 107 2.18 6.93 3.98
CA ASP A 107 2.78 5.69 4.44
C ASP A 107 1.73 4.73 5.02
N ASP A 108 2.13 3.66 5.70
CA ASP A 108 1.22 2.63 6.22
C ASP A 108 0.28 3.15 7.32
N ARG A 109 0.64 4.24 8.01
CA ARG A 109 -0.13 4.84 9.11
C ARG A 109 -0.64 6.24 8.81
N THR A 110 0.05 6.97 7.92
CA THR A 110 -0.19 8.39 7.69
C THR A 110 -0.74 8.63 6.29
N VAL A 111 -1.83 9.37 6.21
CA VAL A 111 -2.34 10.04 5.01
C VAL A 111 -2.44 11.52 5.35
N GLN A 112 -1.46 12.32 4.95
CA GLN A 112 -1.47 13.76 5.15
C GLN A 112 -1.52 14.46 3.80
N ILE A 113 -2.55 15.28 3.61
CA ILE A 113 -2.93 15.89 2.34
C ILE A 113 -2.83 17.39 2.46
N GLN A 114 -2.21 18.04 1.49
CA GLN A 114 -2.31 19.47 1.28
C GLN A 114 -3.41 19.79 0.27
N LEU A 115 -4.39 20.59 0.67
CA LEU A 115 -5.44 21.15 -0.18
C LEU A 115 -5.28 22.67 -0.22
N THR A 116 -4.76 23.20 -1.33
CA THR A 116 -4.48 24.65 -1.47
C THR A 116 -5.65 25.45 -2.05
N SER A 117 -6.55 24.79 -2.79
CA SER A 117 -7.76 25.36 -3.42
C SER A 117 -8.66 24.21 -3.89
N GLY A 118 -9.94 24.47 -4.04
CA GLY A 118 -10.92 23.53 -4.58
C GLY A 118 -11.55 22.62 -3.51
N ALA A 119 -12.05 21.44 -3.91
CA ALA A 119 -12.78 20.57 -3.01
C ALA A 119 -12.38 19.10 -3.13
N LEU A 120 -12.33 18.44 -1.98
CA LEU A 120 -12.17 16.99 -1.85
C LEU A 120 -13.48 16.38 -1.30
N ASN A 121 -13.90 15.26 -1.90
CA ASN A 121 -14.88 14.35 -1.31
C ASN A 121 -14.11 13.07 -0.93
N ILE A 122 -14.14 12.73 0.35
CA ILE A 122 -13.30 11.68 0.93
C ILE A 122 -14.19 10.65 1.59
N ARG A 123 -13.99 9.38 1.22
CA ARG A 123 -14.57 8.24 1.92
C ARG A 123 -13.49 7.47 2.62
N VAL A 124 -13.45 7.49 3.94
CA VAL A 124 -12.58 6.67 4.77
C VAL A 124 -13.32 5.41 5.14
N ARG A 125 -12.88 4.25 4.63
CA ARG A 125 -13.52 2.94 4.85
C ARG A 125 -12.99 2.25 6.10
N ARG A 126 -11.71 2.46 6.40
CA ARG A 126 -11.02 1.93 7.57
C ARG A 126 -9.99 2.94 8.07
N LEU A 127 -9.96 3.10 9.39
CA LEU A 127 -8.99 3.92 10.10
C LEU A 127 -8.67 3.19 11.41
N ASN A 128 -7.42 2.85 11.63
CA ASN A 128 -6.98 2.26 12.88
C ASN A 128 -6.74 3.37 13.92
N ARG A 129 -6.67 2.99 15.19
CA ARG A 129 -6.56 3.95 16.31
C ARG A 129 -5.33 4.87 16.20
N ASP A 130 -4.22 4.33 15.71
CA ASP A 130 -2.93 5.03 15.61
C ASP A 130 -2.67 5.59 14.20
N ASP A 131 -3.64 5.49 13.30
CA ASP A 131 -3.53 6.04 11.95
C ASP A 131 -3.79 7.56 12.00
N ILE A 132 -3.05 8.31 11.19
CA ILE A 132 -3.26 9.74 10.95
C ILE A 132 -3.90 9.89 9.58
N PHE A 133 -5.06 10.53 9.53
CA PHE A 133 -5.69 10.99 8.30
C PHE A 133 -5.99 12.47 8.45
N GLU A 134 -5.17 13.31 7.81
CA GLU A 134 -5.18 14.76 7.98
C GLU A 134 -5.26 15.48 6.64
N ILE A 135 -6.08 16.53 6.58
CA ILE A 135 -6.21 17.41 5.43
C ILE A 135 -5.84 18.83 5.86
N ASP A 136 -4.73 19.31 5.33
CA ASP A 136 -4.14 20.60 5.64
C ASP A 136 -4.59 21.64 4.62
N THR A 137 -5.20 22.71 5.09
CA THR A 137 -5.71 23.82 4.28
C THR A 137 -5.03 25.14 4.69
N PRO A 138 -5.22 26.24 3.96
CA PRO A 138 -4.63 27.52 4.33
C PRO A 138 -5.05 28.04 5.72
N ASN A 139 -6.20 27.60 6.23
CA ASN A 139 -6.79 28.11 7.47
C ASN A 139 -6.60 27.18 8.66
N GLN A 140 -6.57 25.86 8.43
CA GLN A 140 -6.59 24.86 9.49
C GLN A 140 -6.16 23.47 8.99
N ALA A 141 -5.81 22.56 9.93
CA ALA A 141 -5.65 21.14 9.72
C ALA A 141 -6.92 20.40 10.17
N PHE A 142 -7.46 19.55 9.33
CA PHE A 142 -8.60 18.69 9.65
C PHE A 142 -8.14 17.25 9.86
N SER A 143 -8.24 16.75 11.08
CA SER A 143 -7.93 15.37 11.45
C SER A 143 -9.20 14.53 11.48
N VAL A 144 -9.22 13.44 10.73
CA VAL A 144 -10.32 12.46 10.70
C VAL A 144 -10.12 11.45 11.83
N PHE A 145 -11.16 11.18 12.64
CA PHE A 145 -11.09 10.28 13.79
C PHE A 145 -11.80 8.94 13.59
N GLN A 146 -12.75 8.88 12.66
CA GLN A 146 -13.56 7.70 12.41
C GLN A 146 -13.69 7.41 10.92
N PRO A 147 -13.93 6.16 10.50
CA PRO A 147 -14.43 5.88 9.16
C PRO A 147 -15.68 6.69 8.87
N GLY A 148 -15.80 7.19 7.64
CA GLY A 148 -16.92 8.07 7.31
C GLY A 148 -16.82 8.72 5.94
N ARG A 149 -17.68 9.73 5.71
CA ARG A 149 -17.74 10.54 4.49
C ARG A 149 -17.58 12.00 4.82
N TYR A 150 -16.56 12.59 4.25
CA TYR A 150 -16.09 13.93 4.52
C TYR A 150 -15.97 14.72 3.25
N ARG A 151 -16.28 16.00 3.31
CA ARG A 151 -15.98 16.96 2.25
C ARG A 151 -15.21 18.12 2.83
N VAL A 152 -14.08 18.46 2.20
CA VAL A 152 -13.22 19.58 2.60
C VAL A 152 -13.05 20.49 1.40
N GLU A 153 -13.33 21.77 1.57
CA GLU A 153 -13.29 22.78 0.52
C GLU A 153 -12.40 23.94 0.96
N ALA A 154 -11.37 24.25 0.21
CA ALA A 154 -10.56 25.45 0.39
C ALA A 154 -10.97 26.50 -0.65
N SER A 155 -11.29 27.71 -0.24
CA SER A 155 -11.68 28.79 -1.13
C SER A 155 -10.55 29.11 -2.14
N GLU A 156 -10.93 29.61 -3.31
CA GLU A 156 -9.98 29.95 -4.37
C GLU A 156 -8.93 30.96 -3.92
N ASP A 157 -9.30 31.91 -3.10
CA ASP A 157 -8.39 32.92 -2.52
C ASP A 157 -7.66 32.44 -1.25
N GLY A 158 -8.06 31.28 -0.68
CA GLY A 158 -7.49 30.71 0.55
C GLY A 158 -7.96 31.39 1.83
N THR A 159 -9.00 32.21 1.81
CA THR A 159 -9.47 32.98 2.97
C THR A 159 -10.30 32.16 3.94
N TYR A 160 -10.94 31.08 3.48
CA TYR A 160 -11.75 30.18 4.33
C TYR A 160 -11.69 28.73 3.85
N THR A 161 -12.02 27.83 4.78
CA THR A 161 -12.17 26.39 4.56
C THR A 161 -13.54 25.96 5.04
N VAL A 162 -14.23 25.11 4.27
CA VAL A 162 -15.49 24.49 4.66
C VAL A 162 -15.29 22.99 4.84
N ILE A 163 -15.76 22.44 5.95
CA ILE A 163 -15.75 21.01 6.23
C ILE A 163 -17.18 20.55 6.44
N SER A 164 -17.59 19.54 5.68
CA SER A 164 -18.91 18.91 5.80
C SER A 164 -18.75 17.43 6.15
N ILE A 165 -19.33 17.00 7.26
CA ILE A 165 -19.26 15.61 7.73
C ILE A 165 -20.63 14.95 7.51
N ARG A 166 -20.74 14.03 6.54
CA ARG A 166 -21.92 13.22 6.31
C ARG A 166 -22.00 12.05 7.28
N GLU A 167 -20.88 11.41 7.51
CA GLU A 167 -20.69 10.25 8.40
C GLU A 167 -19.34 10.36 9.07
N GLY A 168 -19.23 9.95 10.33
CA GLY A 168 -17.97 9.97 11.09
C GLY A 168 -17.81 11.20 11.99
N GLU A 169 -16.56 11.46 12.37
CA GLU A 169 -16.16 12.52 13.29
C GLU A 169 -14.75 13.00 12.97
N GLY A 170 -14.46 14.27 13.20
CA GLY A 170 -13.14 14.82 13.02
C GLY A 170 -12.94 16.13 13.77
N GLU A 171 -11.70 16.62 13.76
CA GLU A 171 -11.30 17.83 14.48
C GLU A 171 -10.57 18.79 13.55
N SER A 172 -11.02 20.04 13.57
CA SER A 172 -10.35 21.15 12.90
C SER A 172 -9.44 21.87 13.91
N THR A 173 -8.15 22.01 13.57
CA THR A 173 -7.13 22.64 14.42
C THR A 173 -6.47 23.80 13.69
N GLY A 174 -6.46 24.98 14.29
CA GLY A 174 -5.77 26.14 13.75
C GLY A 174 -5.54 27.19 14.81
N ASN A 175 -4.39 27.86 14.74
CA ASN A 175 -3.98 28.97 15.62
C ASN A 175 -4.27 28.74 17.13
N GLY A 176 -3.97 27.54 17.64
CA GLY A 176 -4.13 27.21 19.06
C GLY A 176 -5.57 26.91 19.51
N GLN A 177 -6.51 26.75 18.57
CA GLN A 177 -7.90 26.36 18.83
C GLN A 177 -8.23 25.05 18.11
N THR A 178 -9.11 24.25 18.72
CA THR A 178 -9.65 23.02 18.12
C THR A 178 -11.16 23.02 18.19
N TYR A 179 -11.79 22.53 17.13
CA TYR A 179 -13.24 22.39 16.97
C TYR A 179 -13.57 20.98 16.52
N THR A 180 -14.28 20.23 17.35
CA THR A 180 -14.79 18.92 16.97
C THR A 180 -16.04 19.07 16.13
N LEU A 181 -16.10 18.36 15.00
CA LEU A 181 -17.27 18.28 14.12
C LEU A 181 -17.77 16.84 14.08
N HIS A 182 -19.11 16.71 14.07
CA HIS A 182 -19.80 15.43 14.06
C HIS A 182 -20.60 15.24 12.76
N ALA A 183 -21.08 14.01 12.54
CA ALA A 183 -21.97 13.71 11.43
C ALA A 183 -23.19 14.66 11.42
N GLY A 184 -23.57 15.15 10.23
CA GLY A 184 -24.65 16.11 10.04
C GLY A 184 -24.23 17.57 10.20
N GLN A 185 -22.95 17.86 10.50
CA GLN A 185 -22.45 19.23 10.69
C GLN A 185 -21.63 19.71 9.49
N ARG A 186 -21.70 21.04 9.26
CA ARG A 186 -20.89 21.80 8.32
C ARG A 186 -20.19 22.93 9.07
N GLY A 187 -18.88 22.92 9.12
CA GLY A 187 -18.06 23.96 9.73
C GLY A 187 -17.43 24.87 8.67
N THR A 188 -17.54 26.18 8.82
CA THR A 188 -16.83 27.20 8.03
C THR A 188 -15.74 27.82 8.92
N PHE A 189 -14.50 27.71 8.46
CA PHE A 189 -13.30 28.16 9.18
C PHE A 189 -12.60 29.26 8.41
N SER A 190 -12.39 30.41 9.02
CA SER A 190 -11.75 31.57 8.39
C SER A 190 -10.66 32.17 9.27
N GLY A 191 -9.72 32.87 8.61
CA GLY A 191 -8.58 33.49 9.29
C GLY A 191 -7.39 32.53 9.46
N THR A 192 -6.18 33.12 9.51
CA THR A 192 -4.91 32.40 9.67
C THR A 192 -4.21 32.75 10.99
N GLU A 193 -4.52 33.92 11.58
CA GLU A 193 -3.97 34.35 12.87
C GLU A 193 -4.95 34.17 14.02
N SER A 194 -6.23 34.13 13.72
CA SER A 194 -7.32 33.83 14.62
C SER A 194 -8.32 32.98 13.87
N LEU A 195 -8.46 31.72 14.25
CA LEU A 195 -9.40 30.81 13.61
C LEU A 195 -10.82 31.13 14.09
N ASN A 196 -11.65 31.67 13.20
CA ASN A 196 -13.07 31.84 13.43
C ASN A 196 -13.81 30.62 12.88
N ALA A 197 -14.69 30.04 13.69
CA ALA A 197 -15.48 28.88 13.31
C ALA A 197 -16.99 29.17 13.44
N GLU A 198 -17.72 28.90 12.39
CA GLU A 198 -19.18 28.89 12.36
C GLU A 198 -19.64 27.47 11.99
N VAL A 199 -20.57 26.90 12.76
CA VAL A 199 -21.06 25.54 12.55
C VAL A 199 -22.56 25.55 12.33
N ASP A 200 -22.97 24.95 11.21
CA ASP A 200 -24.34 24.80 10.74
C ASP A 200 -24.70 23.33 10.53
N GLU A 201 -25.96 23.05 10.28
CA GLU A 201 -26.40 21.76 9.77
C GLU A 201 -25.98 21.57 8.30
N ILE A 202 -25.58 20.35 7.92
CA ILE A 202 -25.19 20.03 6.56
C ILE A 202 -26.39 20.07 5.61
N GLY A 203 -26.24 20.76 4.49
CA GLY A 203 -27.21 20.76 3.40
C GLY A 203 -27.33 19.42 2.66
N GLY A 204 -28.25 19.32 1.72
CA GLY A 204 -28.37 18.18 0.80
C GLY A 204 -27.13 17.99 -0.05
N PRO A 205 -26.94 16.77 -0.62
CA PRO A 205 -25.82 16.51 -1.52
C PRO A 205 -25.94 17.29 -2.83
N ASP A 206 -24.86 17.87 -3.28
CA ASP A 206 -24.76 18.52 -4.58
C ASP A 206 -24.39 17.55 -5.71
N GLN A 207 -24.10 18.08 -6.90
CA GLN A 207 -23.70 17.28 -8.07
C GLN A 207 -22.38 16.52 -7.85
N PHE A 208 -21.41 17.12 -7.15
CA PHE A 208 -20.13 16.48 -6.85
C PHE A 208 -20.29 15.34 -5.84
N ASP A 209 -21.09 15.55 -4.78
CA ASP A 209 -21.43 14.50 -3.83
C ASP A 209 -22.16 13.34 -4.49
N ASN A 210 -23.16 13.63 -5.35
CA ASN A 210 -23.93 12.60 -6.06
C ASN A 210 -23.05 11.76 -7.01
N TRP A 211 -22.10 12.40 -7.69
CA TRP A 211 -21.10 11.70 -8.51
C TRP A 211 -20.22 10.79 -7.63
N ALA A 212 -19.72 11.31 -6.50
CA ALA A 212 -18.92 10.54 -5.55
C ALA A 212 -19.67 9.31 -5.01
N TYR A 213 -20.97 9.47 -4.65
CA TYR A 213 -21.80 8.34 -4.21
C TYR A 213 -22.05 7.31 -5.31
N GLY A 214 -22.17 7.75 -6.57
CA GLY A 214 -22.24 6.84 -7.72
C GLY A 214 -21.01 5.96 -7.83
N ARG A 215 -19.84 6.54 -7.60
CA ARG A 215 -18.59 5.79 -7.61
C ARG A 215 -18.42 4.90 -6.37
N ASP A 216 -18.89 5.34 -5.19
CA ASP A 216 -18.88 4.52 -3.99
C ASP A 216 -19.62 3.18 -4.17
N ARG A 217 -20.74 3.19 -4.89
CA ARG A 217 -21.50 1.97 -5.18
C ARG A 217 -20.71 0.94 -5.96
N ARG A 218 -19.79 1.35 -6.87
CA ARG A 218 -18.92 0.40 -7.58
C ARG A 218 -18.05 -0.43 -6.63
N TYR A 219 -17.52 0.21 -5.57
CA TYR A 219 -16.77 -0.50 -4.53
C TYR A 219 -17.65 -1.42 -3.69
N ASP A 220 -18.82 -0.93 -3.29
CA ASP A 220 -19.70 -1.64 -2.38
C ASP A 220 -20.32 -2.87 -3.05
N ASP A 221 -20.72 -2.75 -4.31
CA ASP A 221 -21.41 -3.77 -5.11
C ASP A 221 -20.43 -4.72 -5.84
N SER A 222 -19.11 -4.48 -5.77
CA SER A 222 -18.14 -5.28 -6.52
C SER A 222 -18.18 -6.76 -6.15
N THR A 223 -18.34 -7.59 -7.17
CA THR A 223 -18.34 -9.06 -7.06
C THR A 223 -16.94 -9.62 -6.85
N SER A 224 -15.90 -8.96 -7.37
CA SER A 224 -14.51 -9.32 -7.19
C SER A 224 -14.07 -9.30 -5.72
N ALA A 225 -14.72 -8.47 -4.88
CA ALA A 225 -14.49 -8.45 -3.43
C ALA A 225 -14.74 -9.77 -2.69
N ARG A 226 -15.28 -10.80 -3.37
CA ARG A 226 -15.43 -12.17 -2.84
C ARG A 226 -14.17 -13.00 -2.97
N TYR A 227 -13.29 -12.63 -3.89
CA TYR A 227 -12.13 -13.42 -4.32
C TYR A 227 -10.79 -12.84 -3.87
N LEU A 228 -10.79 -11.61 -3.32
CA LEU A 228 -9.60 -10.90 -2.90
C LEU A 228 -9.89 -9.94 -1.74
N SER A 229 -8.85 -9.46 -1.09
CA SER A 229 -8.98 -8.46 -0.02
C SER A 229 -9.52 -7.12 -0.58
N ARG A 230 -10.48 -6.51 0.11
CA ARG A 230 -10.99 -5.16 -0.22
C ARG A 230 -9.95 -4.03 -0.10
N ASP A 231 -8.77 -4.34 0.42
CA ASP A 231 -7.63 -3.40 0.47
C ASP A 231 -6.75 -3.44 -0.78
N VAL A 232 -6.95 -4.41 -1.68
CA VAL A 232 -6.35 -4.41 -3.01
C VAL A 232 -6.92 -3.24 -3.80
N VAL A 233 -6.06 -2.33 -4.21
CA VAL A 233 -6.49 -1.12 -4.93
C VAL A 233 -6.88 -1.49 -6.37
N GLY A 234 -8.03 -1.00 -6.84
CA GLY A 234 -8.52 -1.21 -8.21
C GLY A 234 -9.25 -2.54 -8.45
N TYR A 235 -9.67 -3.23 -7.39
CA TYR A 235 -10.39 -4.50 -7.53
C TYR A 235 -11.76 -4.38 -8.19
N GLU A 236 -12.42 -3.25 -8.05
CA GLU A 236 -13.74 -2.98 -8.63
C GLU A 236 -13.72 -2.88 -10.17
N ASP A 237 -12.55 -2.57 -10.75
CA ASP A 237 -12.40 -2.51 -12.20
C ASP A 237 -12.35 -3.90 -12.86
N LEU A 238 -12.11 -4.95 -12.07
CA LEU A 238 -12.07 -6.33 -12.56
C LEU A 238 -13.45 -6.82 -12.99
N ASP A 239 -14.52 -6.32 -12.36
CA ASP A 239 -15.89 -6.77 -12.60
C ASP A 239 -16.35 -6.51 -14.05
N ASP A 240 -15.99 -5.35 -14.61
CA ASP A 240 -16.39 -4.94 -15.95
C ASP A 240 -15.45 -5.48 -17.04
N ASN A 241 -14.29 -6.02 -16.66
CA ASN A 241 -13.18 -6.29 -17.58
C ASN A 241 -12.72 -7.74 -17.63
N GLY A 242 -13.33 -8.66 -16.88
CA GLY A 242 -12.96 -10.06 -16.88
C GLY A 242 -13.91 -10.96 -16.12
N ASP A 243 -13.62 -12.27 -16.16
CA ASP A 243 -14.39 -13.30 -15.47
C ASP A 243 -13.54 -14.03 -14.45
N TRP A 244 -14.08 -14.26 -13.26
CA TRP A 244 -13.54 -15.19 -12.29
C TRP A 244 -13.97 -16.62 -12.62
N ARG A 245 -13.03 -17.56 -12.58
CA ARG A 245 -13.26 -19.00 -12.81
C ARG A 245 -12.47 -19.82 -11.81
N ASP A 246 -13.03 -20.97 -11.44
CA ASP A 246 -12.35 -21.93 -10.59
C ASP A 246 -11.39 -22.80 -11.39
N ASP A 247 -10.14 -22.89 -10.93
CA ASP A 247 -9.13 -23.79 -11.47
C ASP A 247 -8.67 -24.77 -10.37
N PRO A 248 -8.56 -26.08 -10.67
CA PRO A 248 -8.21 -27.09 -9.67
C PRO A 248 -6.82 -26.92 -9.05
N ASN A 249 -5.89 -26.22 -9.73
CA ASN A 249 -4.50 -26.03 -9.28
C ASN A 249 -4.26 -24.68 -8.62
N TYR A 250 -5.05 -23.65 -9.01
CA TYR A 250 -4.81 -22.26 -8.65
C TYR A 250 -5.98 -21.62 -7.86
N GLY A 251 -7.11 -22.33 -7.70
CA GLY A 251 -8.31 -21.78 -7.07
C GLY A 251 -8.99 -20.75 -7.99
N HIS A 252 -9.40 -19.62 -7.42
CA HIS A 252 -10.06 -18.56 -8.19
C HIS A 252 -9.06 -17.82 -9.08
N VAL A 253 -9.28 -17.84 -10.39
CA VAL A 253 -8.46 -17.18 -11.40
C VAL A 253 -9.31 -16.19 -12.18
N TRP A 254 -8.84 -14.97 -12.29
CA TRP A 254 -9.48 -13.94 -13.09
C TRP A 254 -8.90 -13.90 -14.50
N PHE A 255 -9.76 -13.91 -15.53
CA PHE A 255 -9.37 -13.88 -16.94
C PHE A 255 -9.82 -12.57 -17.59
N PRO A 256 -8.91 -11.74 -18.12
CA PRO A 256 -9.30 -10.51 -18.78
C PRO A 256 -10.12 -10.78 -20.05
N HIS A 257 -11.10 -9.90 -20.28
CA HIS A 257 -11.79 -9.78 -21.56
C HIS A 257 -10.96 -8.94 -22.53
N ARG A 258 -11.29 -8.97 -23.81
CA ARG A 258 -10.85 -8.01 -24.83
C ARG A 258 -9.33 -7.77 -24.89
N VAL A 259 -8.54 -8.80 -24.65
CA VAL A 259 -7.10 -8.77 -24.91
C VAL A 259 -6.81 -9.29 -26.31
N GLU A 260 -5.83 -8.70 -27.00
CA GLU A 260 -5.45 -9.08 -28.35
C GLU A 260 -4.86 -10.49 -28.41
N ALA A 261 -4.89 -11.10 -29.60
CA ALA A 261 -4.24 -12.38 -29.82
C ALA A 261 -2.71 -12.24 -29.60
N GLY A 262 -2.16 -13.11 -28.74
CA GLY A 262 -0.74 -13.03 -28.35
C GLY A 262 -0.43 -12.00 -27.28
N TRP A 263 -1.43 -11.40 -26.67
CA TRP A 263 -1.27 -10.56 -25.49
C TRP A 263 -0.60 -11.32 -24.33
N ALA A 264 0.24 -10.63 -23.59
CA ALA A 264 0.82 -11.11 -22.33
C ALA A 264 0.85 -9.99 -21.30
N PRO A 265 0.85 -10.32 -20.01
CA PRO A 265 0.96 -9.32 -18.94
C PRO A 265 2.25 -8.49 -19.05
N TYR A 266 2.20 -7.23 -18.62
CA TYR A 266 3.30 -6.25 -18.66
C TYR A 266 3.77 -5.95 -20.09
N ARG A 267 2.82 -5.80 -21.03
CA ARG A 267 3.08 -5.43 -22.41
C ARG A 267 2.38 -4.15 -22.86
N GLU A 268 1.17 -3.91 -22.37
CA GLU A 268 0.37 -2.72 -22.69
C GLU A 268 0.54 -1.68 -21.59
N GLY A 269 1.57 -0.85 -21.70
CA GLY A 269 1.94 0.13 -20.68
C GLY A 269 3.38 0.60 -20.83
N HIS A 270 3.95 1.13 -19.78
CA HIS A 270 5.30 1.69 -19.76
C HIS A 270 5.97 1.55 -18.38
N TRP A 271 7.27 1.85 -18.32
CA TRP A 271 8.04 1.82 -17.09
C TRP A 271 8.37 3.23 -16.61
N ASP A 272 7.95 3.55 -15.38
CA ASP A 272 8.29 4.79 -14.70
C ASP A 272 9.30 4.53 -13.56
N TRP A 273 10.05 5.57 -13.18
CA TRP A 273 10.89 5.54 -11.99
C TRP A 273 10.18 6.23 -10.83
N ILE A 274 9.76 5.48 -9.83
CA ILE A 274 8.97 5.97 -8.69
C ILE A 274 9.68 5.61 -7.37
N SER A 275 10.13 6.62 -6.62
CA SER A 275 10.70 6.40 -5.29
C SER A 275 9.63 5.97 -4.29
N PRO A 276 9.96 5.08 -3.32
CA PRO A 276 11.27 4.47 -3.07
C PRO A 276 11.52 3.14 -3.82
N TRP A 277 10.59 2.66 -4.65
CA TRP A 277 10.67 1.33 -5.27
C TRP A 277 11.52 1.25 -6.53
N GLY A 278 11.73 2.36 -7.24
CA GLY A 278 12.44 2.38 -8.51
C GLY A 278 11.55 2.05 -9.70
N TRP A 279 12.02 1.16 -10.59
CA TRP A 279 11.28 0.79 -11.79
C TRP A 279 9.92 0.19 -11.48
N THR A 280 8.88 0.89 -11.92
CA THR A 280 7.48 0.63 -11.63
C THR A 280 6.71 0.52 -12.92
N TRP A 281 5.87 -0.51 -13.04
CA TRP A 281 4.98 -0.68 -14.18
C TRP A 281 3.75 0.21 -14.06
N VAL A 282 3.37 0.87 -15.14
CA VAL A 282 2.12 1.61 -15.29
C VAL A 282 1.39 1.05 -16.50
N ASP A 283 0.27 0.37 -16.27
CA ASP A 283 -0.50 -0.30 -17.32
C ASP A 283 -1.53 0.65 -17.94
N ASP A 284 -1.74 0.54 -19.26
CA ASP A 284 -2.66 1.42 -20.00
C ASP A 284 -4.13 0.94 -19.92
N SER A 285 -4.37 -0.31 -19.47
CA SER A 285 -5.72 -0.87 -19.35
C SER A 285 -6.48 -0.26 -18.17
N ALA A 286 -7.78 -0.04 -18.29
CA ALA A 286 -8.61 0.49 -17.21
C ALA A 286 -8.56 -0.38 -15.94
N TRP A 287 -8.42 -1.71 -16.11
CA TRP A 287 -8.28 -2.70 -15.04
C TRP A 287 -6.82 -2.96 -14.63
N GLY A 288 -5.88 -2.25 -15.23
CA GLY A 288 -4.46 -2.54 -15.20
C GLY A 288 -3.74 -2.09 -13.93
N TYR A 289 -4.38 -2.14 -12.74
CA TYR A 289 -3.69 -1.85 -11.49
C TYR A 289 -3.59 -3.08 -10.59
N ALA A 290 -4.71 -3.62 -10.16
CA ALA A 290 -4.71 -4.77 -9.24
C ALA A 290 -3.88 -5.95 -9.77
N PRO A 291 -4.04 -6.42 -11.03
CA PRO A 291 -3.31 -7.59 -11.52
C PRO A 291 -1.82 -7.38 -11.77
N PHE A 292 -1.34 -6.13 -11.78
CA PHE A 292 0.06 -5.83 -12.04
C PHE A 292 0.86 -5.46 -10.78
N HIS A 293 0.18 -5.08 -9.71
CA HIS A 293 0.82 -4.73 -8.44
C HIS A 293 0.55 -5.72 -7.31
N TYR A 294 -0.39 -6.66 -7.54
CA TYR A 294 -0.75 -7.71 -6.61
C TYR A 294 -0.89 -9.06 -7.33
N GLY A 295 -0.85 -10.16 -6.57
CA GLY A 295 -1.09 -11.49 -7.12
C GLY A 295 0.01 -12.01 -8.06
N ARG A 296 -0.37 -12.94 -8.94
CA ARG A 296 0.52 -13.61 -9.89
C ARG A 296 -0.20 -13.95 -11.20
N TRP A 297 0.52 -14.03 -12.28
CA TRP A 297 0.00 -14.41 -13.59
C TRP A 297 0.32 -15.87 -13.94
N VAL A 298 -0.61 -16.56 -14.57
CA VAL A 298 -0.44 -17.95 -15.01
C VAL A 298 -1.17 -18.19 -16.35
N THR A 299 -0.70 -19.15 -17.12
CA THR A 299 -1.42 -19.60 -18.33
C THR A 299 -2.24 -20.84 -18.02
N VAL A 300 -3.55 -20.76 -18.21
CA VAL A 300 -4.50 -21.87 -18.05
C VAL A 300 -5.22 -22.08 -19.39
N GLY A 301 -5.12 -23.28 -19.95
CA GLY A 301 -5.73 -23.57 -21.24
C GLY A 301 -5.29 -22.65 -22.38
N GLY A 302 -4.04 -22.19 -22.36
CA GLY A 302 -3.48 -21.28 -23.36
C GLY A 302 -3.91 -19.80 -23.19
N ARG A 303 -4.62 -19.44 -22.14
CA ARG A 303 -5.04 -18.07 -21.83
C ARG A 303 -4.36 -17.59 -20.55
N TRP A 304 -3.97 -16.32 -20.53
CA TRP A 304 -3.48 -15.68 -19.32
C TRP A 304 -4.61 -15.47 -18.32
N GLY A 305 -4.37 -15.89 -17.08
CA GLY A 305 -5.22 -15.67 -15.92
C GLY A 305 -4.42 -15.10 -14.76
N TRP A 306 -5.07 -14.32 -13.95
CA TRP A 306 -4.48 -13.70 -12.77
C TRP A 306 -5.01 -14.38 -11.49
N VAL A 307 -4.10 -14.74 -10.61
CA VAL A 307 -4.37 -15.35 -9.30
C VAL A 307 -4.11 -14.31 -8.23
N ALA A 308 -5.14 -13.89 -7.52
CA ALA A 308 -5.03 -12.94 -6.41
C ALA A 308 -4.24 -13.53 -5.23
N GLY A 309 -3.75 -12.67 -4.36
CA GLY A 309 -3.23 -13.06 -3.06
C GLY A 309 -4.34 -13.55 -2.11
N PRO A 310 -3.99 -14.13 -0.95
CA PRO A 310 -4.97 -14.58 0.05
C PRO A 310 -5.88 -13.45 0.52
N VAL A 311 -7.18 -13.74 0.68
CA VAL A 311 -8.23 -12.76 1.02
C VAL A 311 -8.02 -12.15 2.42
N ASP A 312 -7.58 -12.98 3.39
CA ASP A 312 -7.47 -12.59 4.80
C ASP A 312 -6.12 -11.94 5.16
N VAL A 313 -5.26 -11.73 4.17
CA VAL A 313 -3.95 -11.09 4.36
C VAL A 313 -4.00 -9.66 3.84
N GLN A 314 -3.51 -8.71 4.64
CA GLN A 314 -3.39 -7.34 4.18
C GLN A 314 -2.43 -7.26 2.98
N PRO A 315 -2.88 -6.76 1.82
CA PRO A 315 -2.06 -6.72 0.63
C PRO A 315 -0.90 -5.73 0.80
N VAL A 316 0.25 -6.12 0.30
CA VAL A 316 1.43 -5.27 0.20
C VAL A 316 1.67 -4.95 -1.28
N TYR A 317 1.72 -3.67 -1.59
CA TYR A 317 1.99 -3.18 -2.93
C TYR A 317 3.37 -3.61 -3.42
N ALA A 318 3.46 -3.99 -4.70
CA ALA A 318 4.71 -4.22 -5.42
C ALA A 318 4.77 -3.38 -6.70
N PRO A 319 5.92 -2.76 -7.05
CA PRO A 319 6.02 -1.88 -8.22
C PRO A 319 5.82 -2.62 -9.55
N ALA A 320 6.22 -3.88 -9.59
CA ALA A 320 5.94 -4.84 -10.66
C ALA A 320 6.31 -6.24 -10.18
N LEU A 321 5.48 -7.23 -10.47
CA LEU A 321 5.71 -8.63 -10.09
C LEU A 321 6.29 -9.41 -11.26
N VAL A 322 7.51 -9.04 -11.66
CA VAL A 322 8.25 -9.58 -12.80
C VAL A 322 9.65 -10.03 -12.42
N VAL A 323 10.27 -10.79 -13.32
CA VAL A 323 11.70 -11.11 -13.31
C VAL A 323 12.33 -10.53 -14.57
N PHE A 324 13.45 -9.83 -14.42
CA PHE A 324 14.20 -9.27 -15.54
C PHE A 324 15.19 -10.29 -16.12
N ILE A 325 15.50 -10.15 -17.42
CA ILE A 325 16.44 -11.01 -18.16
C ILE A 325 17.66 -10.19 -18.57
N GLY A 326 18.84 -10.81 -18.51
CA GLY A 326 20.07 -10.27 -19.09
C GLY A 326 21.07 -9.66 -18.11
N GLY A 327 20.77 -9.56 -16.83
CA GLY A 327 21.71 -9.04 -15.82
C GLY A 327 22.34 -7.68 -16.19
N GLY A 328 23.57 -7.40 -15.69
CA GLY A 328 24.25 -6.10 -15.90
C GLY A 328 24.78 -5.83 -17.32
N GLY A 329 24.71 -6.79 -18.25
CA GLY A 329 25.15 -6.64 -19.65
C GLY A 329 24.00 -6.42 -20.65
N GLY A 330 22.75 -6.39 -20.17
CA GLY A 330 21.57 -6.31 -21.03
C GLY A 330 21.31 -7.60 -21.82
N PHE A 331 20.17 -7.64 -22.50
CA PHE A 331 19.78 -8.70 -23.43
C PHE A 331 19.94 -8.16 -24.85
N GLY A 332 21.19 -8.23 -25.37
CA GLY A 332 21.50 -7.65 -26.67
C GLY A 332 21.26 -6.15 -26.78
N GLY A 333 21.48 -5.37 -25.71
CA GLY A 333 21.16 -3.93 -25.67
C GLY A 333 19.68 -3.63 -25.32
N ASN A 334 18.91 -4.67 -24.98
CA ASN A 334 17.51 -4.57 -24.60
C ASN A 334 17.32 -4.87 -23.10
N VAL A 335 16.22 -4.41 -22.55
CA VAL A 335 15.69 -4.80 -21.25
C VAL A 335 14.55 -5.77 -21.49
N GLY A 336 14.66 -6.99 -20.93
CA GLY A 336 13.64 -8.02 -21.07
C GLY A 336 13.08 -8.41 -19.70
N TRP A 337 11.82 -8.85 -19.65
CA TRP A 337 11.14 -9.35 -18.45
C TRP A 337 10.02 -10.33 -18.78
N PHE A 338 9.58 -11.05 -17.75
CA PHE A 338 8.39 -11.89 -17.78
C PHE A 338 7.67 -11.85 -16.43
N PRO A 339 6.33 -12.08 -16.36
CA PRO A 339 5.57 -12.06 -15.13
C PRO A 339 5.92 -13.23 -14.22
N LEU A 340 5.93 -13.00 -12.90
CA LEU A 340 6.01 -14.06 -11.89
C LEU A 340 4.74 -14.92 -11.90
N GLY A 341 4.92 -16.23 -11.80
CA GLY A 341 3.86 -17.22 -11.64
C GLY A 341 3.45 -17.44 -10.18
N PRO A 342 2.29 -18.13 -9.94
CA PRO A 342 1.90 -18.53 -8.60
C PRO A 342 3.01 -19.32 -7.89
N ARG A 343 3.17 -19.07 -6.58
CA ARG A 343 4.18 -19.67 -5.70
C ARG A 343 5.62 -19.22 -5.96
N GLU A 344 5.86 -18.35 -6.93
CA GLU A 344 7.19 -17.78 -7.20
C GLU A 344 7.47 -16.57 -6.29
N VAL A 345 8.70 -16.49 -5.79
CA VAL A 345 9.12 -15.44 -4.85
C VAL A 345 9.49 -14.18 -5.60
N TYR A 346 8.84 -13.08 -5.22
CA TYR A 346 9.25 -11.73 -5.61
C TYR A 346 10.44 -11.28 -4.75
N VAL A 347 11.50 -10.84 -5.40
CA VAL A 347 12.67 -10.24 -4.76
C VAL A 347 12.70 -8.76 -5.10
N PRO A 348 12.54 -7.85 -4.12
CA PRO A 348 12.64 -6.43 -4.35
C PRO A 348 14.01 -6.00 -4.90
N SER A 349 14.03 -5.02 -5.82
CA SER A 349 15.26 -4.38 -6.30
C SER A 349 15.80 -3.30 -5.34
N TYR A 350 15.01 -2.91 -4.36
CA TYR A 350 15.28 -1.92 -3.32
C TYR A 350 15.63 -2.60 -1.99
N SER A 351 16.31 -1.85 -1.12
CA SER A 351 16.75 -2.34 0.18
C SER A 351 15.57 -2.47 1.14
N VAL A 352 15.40 -3.64 1.76
CA VAL A 352 14.28 -3.96 2.65
C VAL A 352 14.66 -4.96 3.73
N SER A 353 13.86 -4.99 4.80
CA SER A 353 13.96 -6.00 5.84
C SER A 353 13.51 -7.37 5.34
N ARG A 354 13.95 -8.43 6.04
CA ARG A 354 13.48 -9.78 5.80
C ARG A 354 11.98 -9.92 6.02
N GLU A 355 11.45 -9.20 7.00
CA GLU A 355 10.03 -9.21 7.31
C GLU A 355 9.21 -8.61 6.16
N TYR A 356 9.67 -7.52 5.56
CA TYR A 356 9.03 -6.96 4.38
C TYR A 356 9.01 -7.96 3.21
N VAL A 357 10.12 -8.66 2.94
CA VAL A 357 10.16 -9.69 1.88
C VAL A 357 9.16 -10.81 2.15
N ASN A 358 9.00 -11.23 3.41
CA ASN A 358 7.97 -12.19 3.77
C ASN A 358 6.57 -11.61 3.52
N ARG A 359 6.28 -10.42 4.03
CA ARG A 359 4.96 -9.77 3.89
C ARG A 359 4.55 -9.57 2.43
N VAL A 360 5.44 -9.02 1.57
CA VAL A 360 5.13 -8.78 0.16
C VAL A 360 4.91 -10.08 -0.62
N ASN A 361 5.49 -11.19 -0.21
CA ASN A 361 5.29 -12.46 -0.88
C ASN A 361 4.02 -13.17 -0.39
N ILE A 362 3.83 -13.33 0.92
CA ILE A 362 2.66 -14.02 1.46
C ILE A 362 1.34 -13.28 1.18
N SER A 363 1.38 -11.96 1.01
CA SER A 363 0.20 -11.18 0.64
C SER A 363 -0.15 -11.27 -0.85
N ASN A 364 0.79 -11.69 -1.69
CA ASN A 364 0.63 -11.72 -3.15
C ASN A 364 0.57 -13.13 -3.74
N THR A 365 0.89 -14.17 -2.98
CA THR A 365 0.79 -15.56 -3.43
C THR A 365 0.92 -16.52 -2.26
N THR A 366 0.39 -17.72 -2.41
CA THR A 366 0.62 -18.80 -1.44
C THR A 366 2.02 -19.37 -1.67
N VAL A 367 2.97 -19.04 -0.79
CA VAL A 367 4.36 -19.49 -0.85
C VAL A 367 4.86 -19.81 0.55
N ASN A 368 5.71 -20.85 0.64
CA ASN A 368 6.32 -21.27 1.90
C ASN A 368 7.39 -20.26 2.37
N THR A 369 7.33 -19.88 3.66
CA THR A 369 8.28 -18.93 4.27
C THR A 369 9.74 -19.43 4.22
N THR A 370 9.97 -20.74 4.23
CA THR A 370 11.30 -21.33 4.03
C THR A 370 11.82 -21.05 2.63
N THR A 371 10.98 -21.16 1.62
CA THR A 371 11.34 -20.81 0.23
C THR A 371 11.68 -19.34 0.13
N ILE A 372 10.88 -18.44 0.71
CA ILE A 372 11.16 -17.00 0.75
C ILE A 372 12.50 -16.73 1.43
N THR A 373 12.75 -17.36 2.59
CA THR A 373 13.98 -17.23 3.36
C THR A 373 15.22 -17.68 2.57
N ASN A 374 15.12 -18.80 1.87
CA ASN A 374 16.22 -19.34 1.07
C ASN A 374 16.54 -18.40 -0.10
N VAL A 375 15.52 -17.89 -0.78
CA VAL A 375 15.69 -16.90 -1.87
C VAL A 375 16.29 -15.61 -1.33
N TYR A 376 15.78 -15.09 -0.21
CA TYR A 376 16.32 -13.89 0.45
C TYR A 376 17.79 -14.05 0.80
N ASN A 377 18.17 -15.13 1.48
CA ASN A 377 19.57 -15.38 1.88
C ASN A 377 20.49 -15.52 0.67
N THR A 378 20.01 -16.13 -0.42
CA THR A 378 20.81 -16.31 -1.64
C THR A 378 20.98 -15.01 -2.41
N THR A 379 19.94 -14.19 -2.46
CA THR A 379 19.88 -13.01 -3.34
C THR A 379 20.30 -11.72 -2.64
N VAL A 380 19.85 -11.50 -1.41
CA VAL A 380 20.02 -10.23 -0.70
C VAL A 380 21.22 -10.25 0.25
N VAL A 381 21.41 -11.33 1.02
CA VAL A 381 22.45 -11.40 2.05
C VAL A 381 23.84 -11.62 1.44
N ASN A 382 23.94 -12.40 0.38
CA ASN A 382 25.22 -12.71 -0.25
C ASN A 382 25.75 -11.61 -1.18
N LYS A 383 25.10 -10.45 -1.28
CA LYS A 383 25.49 -9.22 -2.03
C LYS A 383 26.18 -9.42 -3.40
N THR A 384 26.57 -10.64 -3.74
CA THR A 384 27.40 -11.01 -4.91
C THR A 384 26.59 -11.58 -6.07
N THR A 385 25.31 -11.93 -5.84
CA THR A 385 24.57 -12.66 -6.87
C THR A 385 23.31 -11.90 -7.27
N THR A 386 23.45 -11.04 -8.26
CA THR A 386 22.32 -10.53 -9.04
C THR A 386 21.65 -11.62 -9.89
N ASN A 387 22.23 -12.81 -9.94
CA ASN A 387 21.75 -13.94 -10.73
C ASN A 387 21.06 -14.97 -9.84
N ILE A 388 19.74 -15.10 -10.01
CA ILE A 388 18.91 -16.14 -9.38
C ILE A 388 19.09 -17.42 -10.21
N THR A 389 20.13 -18.21 -9.94
CA THR A 389 20.54 -19.32 -10.83
C THR A 389 19.80 -20.64 -10.59
N ASN A 390 19.11 -20.82 -9.46
CA ASN A 390 18.53 -22.11 -9.07
C ASN A 390 17.00 -22.10 -8.92
N VAL A 391 16.29 -21.13 -9.51
CA VAL A 391 14.83 -21.05 -9.47
C VAL A 391 14.28 -21.30 -10.88
N THR A 392 13.37 -22.27 -11.00
CA THR A 392 12.63 -22.51 -12.24
C THR A 392 11.41 -21.57 -12.25
N TYR A 393 11.31 -20.73 -13.26
CA TYR A 393 10.18 -19.82 -13.47
C TYR A 393 9.24 -20.39 -14.51
N VAL A 394 7.97 -20.61 -14.13
CA VAL A 394 6.96 -21.24 -15.00
C VAL A 394 6.72 -20.41 -16.26
N ASN A 395 6.54 -19.10 -16.10
CA ASN A 395 6.21 -18.22 -17.19
C ASN A 395 7.38 -17.91 -18.13
N ARG A 396 8.61 -18.16 -17.74
CA ARG A 396 9.80 -17.97 -18.59
C ARG A 396 9.74 -18.77 -19.90
N ASN A 397 9.14 -19.96 -19.85
CA ASN A 397 9.06 -20.88 -20.97
C ASN A 397 7.73 -20.81 -21.73
N VAL A 398 6.80 -19.97 -21.30
CA VAL A 398 5.52 -19.75 -21.99
C VAL A 398 5.79 -18.92 -23.24
N ALA A 399 5.31 -19.41 -24.38
CA ALA A 399 5.47 -18.71 -25.65
C ALA A 399 4.83 -17.31 -25.58
N GLY A 400 5.59 -16.27 -25.92
CA GLY A 400 5.14 -14.88 -25.88
C GLY A 400 5.08 -14.23 -24.49
N ALA A 401 5.45 -14.93 -23.41
CA ALA A 401 5.44 -14.36 -22.06
C ALA A 401 6.56 -13.35 -21.83
N VAL A 402 7.69 -13.52 -22.53
CA VAL A 402 8.82 -12.59 -22.43
C VAL A 402 8.59 -11.39 -23.31
N THR A 403 8.68 -10.22 -22.74
CA THR A 403 8.66 -8.93 -23.43
C THR A 403 10.05 -8.29 -23.31
N ALA A 404 10.56 -7.69 -24.38
CA ALA A 404 11.80 -6.95 -24.38
C ALA A 404 11.67 -5.68 -25.21
N VAL A 405 12.33 -4.61 -24.76
CA VAL A 405 12.41 -3.32 -25.47
C VAL A 405 13.84 -2.81 -25.47
N PRO A 406 14.24 -1.97 -26.42
CA PRO A 406 15.51 -1.27 -26.39
C PRO A 406 15.65 -0.48 -25.07
N GLN A 407 16.85 -0.48 -24.48
CA GLN A 407 17.12 0.22 -23.22
C GLN A 407 16.69 1.69 -23.26
N ARG A 408 16.88 2.37 -24.41
CA ARG A 408 16.45 3.76 -24.59
C ARG A 408 14.92 3.91 -24.45
N ALA A 409 14.14 3.01 -25.03
CA ALA A 409 12.69 3.05 -24.90
C ALA A 409 12.23 2.83 -23.47
N PHE A 410 12.91 1.89 -22.76
CA PHE A 410 12.66 1.60 -21.34
C PHE A 410 12.88 2.83 -20.44
N VAL A 411 14.05 3.49 -20.54
CA VAL A 411 14.40 4.63 -19.68
C VAL A 411 13.67 5.92 -20.05
N SER A 412 13.06 6.01 -21.23
CA SER A 412 12.28 7.17 -21.65
C SER A 412 10.77 6.99 -21.46
N ALA A 413 10.34 6.00 -20.67
CA ALA A 413 8.94 5.70 -20.41
C ALA A 413 8.08 5.55 -21.69
N GLN A 414 8.65 4.99 -22.77
CA GLN A 414 7.92 4.80 -24.01
C GLN A 414 6.93 3.64 -23.91
N PRO A 415 5.77 3.69 -24.60
CA PRO A 415 4.82 2.59 -24.65
C PRO A 415 5.50 1.29 -25.10
N VAL A 416 5.48 0.27 -24.26
CA VAL A 416 6.17 -1.00 -24.46
C VAL A 416 5.66 -1.73 -25.70
N ALA A 417 4.35 -1.76 -25.92
CA ALA A 417 3.74 -2.43 -27.09
C ALA A 417 4.30 -1.94 -28.42
N ARG A 418 4.63 -0.63 -28.52
CA ARG A 418 5.19 -0.02 -29.75
C ARG A 418 6.70 -0.23 -29.87
N ALA A 419 7.41 -0.39 -28.75
CA ALA A 419 8.85 -0.54 -28.71
C ALA A 419 9.32 -2.00 -28.62
N ALA A 420 8.40 -2.95 -28.45
CA ALA A 420 8.71 -4.36 -28.24
C ALA A 420 9.49 -4.95 -29.42
N VAL A 421 10.55 -5.69 -29.11
CA VAL A 421 11.40 -6.40 -30.07
C VAL A 421 11.16 -7.91 -29.99
N ALA A 422 11.38 -8.60 -31.11
CA ALA A 422 11.28 -10.06 -31.14
C ALA A 422 12.36 -10.68 -30.25
N VAL A 423 11.99 -11.70 -29.48
CA VAL A 423 12.86 -12.42 -28.55
C VAL A 423 13.08 -13.84 -29.02
N ASN A 424 14.32 -14.30 -29.00
CA ASN A 424 14.65 -15.68 -29.35
C ASN A 424 14.47 -16.59 -28.13
N ALA A 425 13.63 -17.62 -28.22
CA ALA A 425 13.35 -18.54 -27.12
C ALA A 425 14.62 -19.24 -26.57
N ARG A 426 15.61 -19.55 -27.43
CA ARG A 426 16.88 -20.15 -26.97
C ARG A 426 17.71 -19.18 -26.15
N GLU A 427 17.76 -17.92 -26.57
CA GLU A 427 18.45 -16.86 -25.82
C GLU A 427 17.77 -16.62 -24.48
N VAL A 428 16.44 -16.57 -24.45
CA VAL A 428 15.66 -16.47 -23.22
C VAL A 428 15.97 -17.62 -22.27
N ALA A 429 16.00 -18.86 -22.75
CA ALA A 429 16.23 -20.03 -21.92
C ALA A 429 17.61 -20.04 -21.25
N SER A 430 18.64 -19.50 -21.92
CA SER A 430 20.03 -19.46 -21.44
C SER A 430 20.42 -18.16 -20.71
N ALA A 431 19.66 -17.08 -20.89
CA ALA A 431 20.00 -15.77 -20.30
C ALA A 431 19.92 -15.80 -18.77
N PRO A 432 20.82 -15.13 -18.07
CA PRO A 432 20.70 -14.96 -16.62
C PRO A 432 19.46 -14.13 -16.28
N VAL A 433 18.87 -14.38 -15.12
CA VAL A 433 17.70 -13.61 -14.63
C VAL A 433 18.11 -12.78 -13.40
N SER A 434 17.43 -11.66 -13.22
CA SER A 434 17.72 -10.69 -12.18
C SER A 434 16.42 -10.15 -11.56
N ALA A 435 16.48 -9.78 -10.29
CA ALA A 435 15.40 -9.06 -9.61
C ALA A 435 15.25 -7.60 -10.09
N ARG A 436 16.22 -7.06 -10.85
CA ARG A 436 16.25 -5.66 -11.27
C ARG A 436 16.60 -5.48 -12.72
N ALA A 437 16.05 -4.46 -13.36
CA ALA A 437 16.57 -3.92 -14.61
C ALA A 437 17.83 -3.11 -14.30
N ALA A 438 18.99 -3.58 -14.74
CA ALA A 438 20.27 -2.93 -14.42
C ALA A 438 20.53 -1.71 -15.33
N VAL A 439 19.57 -0.77 -15.38
CA VAL A 439 19.64 0.49 -16.13
C VAL A 439 19.31 1.65 -15.20
N ALA A 440 20.10 2.73 -15.31
CA ALA A 440 19.86 3.93 -14.54
C ALA A 440 18.63 4.69 -15.09
N PRO A 441 17.80 5.28 -14.22
CA PRO A 441 16.68 6.10 -14.67
C PRO A 441 17.16 7.39 -15.33
N SER A 442 16.33 7.93 -16.22
CA SER A 442 16.46 9.27 -16.78
C SER A 442 15.38 10.18 -16.18
N ARG A 443 15.46 11.47 -16.44
CA ARG A 443 14.42 12.40 -16.03
C ARG A 443 13.07 12.09 -16.69
N GLU A 444 13.10 11.59 -17.93
CA GLU A 444 11.90 11.19 -18.65
C GLU A 444 11.18 10.03 -17.93
N SER A 445 11.90 9.06 -17.36
CA SER A 445 11.26 8.00 -16.60
C SER A 445 10.65 8.46 -15.26
N VAL A 446 11.15 9.56 -14.68
CA VAL A 446 10.53 10.18 -13.49
C VAL A 446 9.26 10.96 -13.86
N LEU A 447 9.29 11.69 -14.97
CA LEU A 447 8.13 12.42 -15.50
C LEU A 447 7.06 11.47 -16.08
N GLY A 448 7.46 10.29 -16.56
CA GLY A 448 6.60 9.24 -17.08
C GLY A 448 6.21 9.41 -18.55
N LEU A 449 5.18 8.67 -18.99
CA LEU A 449 4.72 8.57 -20.38
C LEU A 449 4.60 9.93 -21.09
N HIS A 450 4.15 10.94 -20.39
CA HIS A 450 3.92 12.28 -20.92
C HIS A 450 5.05 13.27 -20.61
N ALA A 451 6.29 12.80 -20.42
CA ALA A 451 7.45 13.66 -20.17
C ALA A 451 7.61 14.79 -21.21
N ASN A 452 7.24 14.53 -22.47
CA ASN A 452 7.24 15.51 -23.56
C ASN A 452 6.16 16.60 -23.41
N SER A 453 5.19 16.44 -22.51
CA SER A 453 4.18 17.46 -22.18
C SER A 453 4.64 18.44 -21.12
N ALA A 454 5.83 18.25 -20.54
CA ALA A 454 6.39 19.11 -19.50
C ALA A 454 6.38 20.59 -19.93
N GLY A 455 5.81 21.43 -19.05
CA GLY A 455 5.65 22.87 -19.31
C GLY A 455 4.59 23.25 -20.37
N ARG A 456 3.83 22.27 -20.90
CA ARG A 456 2.76 22.48 -21.89
C ARG A 456 1.36 22.20 -21.36
N VAL A 457 1.26 21.71 -20.14
CA VAL A 457 -0.01 21.41 -19.46
C VAL A 457 -0.42 22.58 -18.58
N THR A 458 -1.71 22.64 -18.24
CA THR A 458 -2.22 23.63 -17.29
C THR A 458 -1.66 23.31 -15.90
N ALA A 459 -0.89 24.24 -15.35
CA ALA A 459 -0.41 24.19 -13.96
C ALA A 459 -1.35 25.00 -13.07
N PRO A 460 -1.40 24.74 -11.75
CA PRO A 460 -2.14 25.59 -10.84
C PRO A 460 -1.64 27.04 -10.92
N PRO A 461 -2.52 28.05 -10.73
CA PRO A 461 -2.10 29.44 -10.61
C PRO A 461 -0.99 29.60 -9.57
N ALA A 462 -0.01 30.47 -9.81
CA ALA A 462 1.15 30.65 -8.92
C ALA A 462 0.74 30.93 -7.46
N ALA A 463 -0.34 31.70 -7.25
CA ALA A 463 -0.90 31.96 -5.92
C ALA A 463 -1.43 30.70 -5.22
N VAL A 464 -1.95 29.74 -5.97
CA VAL A 464 -2.41 28.44 -5.45
C VAL A 464 -1.22 27.51 -5.20
N ALA A 465 -0.29 27.44 -6.16
CA ALA A 465 0.90 26.58 -6.08
C ALA A 465 1.85 26.93 -4.92
N SER A 466 1.96 28.22 -4.57
CA SER A 466 2.82 28.73 -3.50
C SER A 466 2.11 28.90 -2.15
N ARG A 467 0.84 28.55 -2.05
CA ARG A 467 0.03 28.76 -0.84
C ARG A 467 0.45 27.83 0.27
N GLN A 468 0.79 28.39 1.43
CA GLN A 468 1.05 27.62 2.63
C GLN A 468 -0.23 27.06 3.23
N VAL A 469 -0.10 25.93 3.92
CA VAL A 469 -1.18 25.31 4.69
C VAL A 469 -0.81 25.17 6.16
N ILE A 470 -1.81 25.01 6.99
CA ILE A 470 -1.64 24.76 8.43
C ILE A 470 -1.75 23.25 8.65
N ALA A 471 -0.76 22.66 9.31
CA ALA A 471 -0.69 21.24 9.62
C ALA A 471 -0.61 21.00 11.13
N LYS A 472 -1.27 19.97 11.63
CA LYS A 472 -1.14 19.47 13.00
C LYS A 472 -0.05 18.42 13.11
N ALA A 473 -0.04 17.44 12.18
CA ALA A 473 1.04 16.49 12.05
C ALA A 473 2.23 17.12 11.32
N THR A 474 3.46 16.82 11.75
CA THR A 474 4.66 17.31 11.07
C THR A 474 4.95 16.44 9.86
N PRO A 475 4.85 16.96 8.63
CA PRO A 475 5.18 16.20 7.45
C PRO A 475 6.68 15.90 7.36
N PRO A 476 7.09 14.82 6.66
CA PRO A 476 8.49 14.58 6.38
C PRO A 476 9.07 15.73 5.51
N PRO A 477 10.39 15.93 5.52
CA PRO A 477 11.02 16.89 4.65
C PRO A 477 10.70 16.63 3.17
N PRO A 478 10.60 17.67 2.30
CA PRO A 478 10.27 17.51 0.90
C PRO A 478 11.20 16.50 0.20
N PRO A 479 10.73 15.76 -0.79
CA PRO A 479 11.56 14.86 -1.58
C PRO A 479 12.74 15.59 -2.26
N VAL A 480 13.88 14.90 -2.37
CA VAL A 480 15.08 15.42 -3.05
C VAL A 480 14.85 15.38 -4.56
N ALA A 481 15.15 16.46 -5.26
CA ALA A 481 15.02 16.56 -6.71
C ALA A 481 15.84 15.47 -7.42
N PHE A 482 15.29 14.89 -8.51
CA PHE A 482 15.96 13.84 -9.28
C PHE A 482 17.34 14.28 -9.78
N ALA A 483 17.50 15.52 -10.21
CA ALA A 483 18.78 16.06 -10.67
C ALA A 483 19.91 15.93 -9.64
N LYS A 484 19.60 15.98 -8.34
CA LYS A 484 20.57 15.74 -7.26
C LYS A 484 20.85 14.26 -7.02
N GLN A 485 19.90 13.38 -7.34
CA GLN A 485 20.02 11.94 -7.16
C GLN A 485 20.67 11.24 -8.37
N GLN A 486 20.65 11.87 -9.55
CA GLN A 486 21.00 11.28 -10.84
C GLN A 486 22.39 10.65 -10.86
N GLN A 487 23.40 11.31 -10.29
CA GLN A 487 24.76 10.80 -10.26
C GLN A 487 24.88 9.52 -9.41
N ALA A 488 24.25 9.49 -8.23
CA ALA A 488 24.25 8.34 -7.34
C ALA A 488 23.47 7.17 -7.96
N LEU A 489 22.31 7.44 -8.59
CA LEU A 489 21.53 6.43 -9.31
C LEU A 489 22.28 5.85 -10.52
N ALA A 490 23.11 6.64 -11.19
CA ALA A 490 23.96 6.18 -12.30
C ALA A 490 25.08 5.24 -11.81
N ALA A 491 25.55 5.39 -10.57
CA ALA A 491 26.54 4.50 -9.97
C ALA A 491 25.97 3.12 -9.59
N HIS A 492 24.65 3.04 -9.36
CA HIS A 492 23.93 1.82 -8.99
C HIS A 492 22.73 1.56 -9.91
N PRO A 493 22.94 1.23 -11.21
CA PRO A 493 21.86 1.13 -12.19
C PRO A 493 20.73 0.21 -11.76
N GLY A 494 19.49 0.72 -11.81
CA GLY A 494 18.27 -0.01 -11.48
C GLY A 494 18.04 -0.26 -9.99
N GLN A 495 18.84 0.34 -9.11
CA GLN A 495 18.66 0.28 -7.66
C GLN A 495 18.30 1.65 -7.11
N PRO A 496 17.19 1.82 -6.41
CA PRO A 496 16.89 3.05 -5.69
C PRO A 496 17.91 3.33 -4.60
N LEU A 497 18.13 4.62 -4.31
CA LEU A 497 19.02 5.06 -3.25
C LEU A 497 18.47 4.68 -1.87
N GLU A 498 19.35 4.30 -0.98
CA GLU A 498 19.00 4.07 0.42
C GLU A 498 18.64 5.40 1.11
N ARG A 499 17.82 5.33 2.17
CA ARG A 499 17.38 6.54 2.90
C ARG A 499 18.54 7.42 3.35
N GLN A 500 19.63 6.82 3.84
CA GLN A 500 20.81 7.55 4.28
C GLN A 500 21.49 8.29 3.13
N GLU A 501 21.55 7.68 1.94
CA GLU A 501 22.10 8.33 0.74
C GLU A 501 21.22 9.52 0.33
N VAL A 502 19.89 9.34 0.31
CA VAL A 502 18.94 10.42 0.01
C VAL A 502 19.06 11.56 1.03
N GLN A 503 19.23 11.23 2.33
CA GLN A 503 19.42 12.23 3.38
C GLN A 503 20.73 13.03 3.17
N SER A 504 21.81 12.38 2.77
CA SER A 504 23.09 13.05 2.51
C SER A 504 23.05 14.04 1.34
N LEU A 505 22.10 13.88 0.41
CA LEU A 505 21.89 14.77 -0.72
C LEU A 505 21.06 16.02 -0.36
N ARG A 506 20.51 16.11 0.86
CA ARG A 506 19.77 17.28 1.34
C ARG A 506 20.71 18.37 1.80
N PRO A 507 20.42 19.65 1.50
CA PRO A 507 21.15 20.75 2.12
C PRO A 507 20.94 20.76 3.64
N ALA A 508 21.99 21.07 4.39
CA ALA A 508 21.97 21.06 5.85
C ALA A 508 20.87 21.99 6.45
N ASP A 509 20.60 23.11 5.80
CA ASP A 509 19.64 24.12 6.27
C ASP A 509 18.17 23.78 6.02
N THR A 510 17.89 22.77 5.19
CA THR A 510 16.50 22.38 4.84
C THR A 510 16.04 21.09 5.51
N ALA A 511 16.83 20.55 6.42
CA ALA A 511 16.59 19.23 7.00
C ALA A 511 15.35 19.15 7.93
N ALA A 512 14.78 20.29 8.38
CA ALA A 512 13.80 20.30 9.46
C ALA A 512 12.42 20.90 9.14
N ALA A 513 12.25 21.66 8.07
CA ALA A 513 10.99 22.37 7.79
C ALA A 513 10.47 22.15 6.38
N HIS A 514 9.18 21.84 6.26
CA HIS A 514 8.49 21.83 4.98
C HIS A 514 8.09 23.27 4.61
N PRO A 515 8.62 23.87 3.51
CA PRO A 515 8.46 25.31 3.23
C PRO A 515 7.00 25.73 3.00
N MET A 516 6.14 24.77 2.60
CA MET A 516 4.73 25.02 2.30
C MET A 516 3.82 24.75 3.51
N VAL A 517 4.37 24.44 4.68
CA VAL A 517 3.60 24.04 5.85
C VAL A 517 3.96 24.92 7.04
N LYS A 518 2.93 25.49 7.67
CA LYS A 518 3.00 26.15 8.98
C LYS A 518 2.45 25.21 10.03
N GLN A 519 3.26 24.88 11.04
CA GLN A 519 2.82 24.00 12.11
C GLN A 519 1.78 24.70 12.98
N ALA A 520 0.62 24.06 13.20
CA ALA A 520 -0.38 24.53 14.14
C ALA A 520 0.17 24.44 15.58
N PRO A 521 0.06 25.49 16.41
CA PRO A 521 0.34 25.34 17.83
C PRO A 521 -0.70 24.40 18.48
N PRO A 522 -0.38 23.75 19.60
CA PRO A 522 -1.32 22.90 20.32
C PRO A 522 -2.65 23.61 20.56
N GLY A 523 -3.75 23.01 20.11
CA GLY A 523 -5.07 23.59 20.19
C GLY A 523 -5.73 23.41 21.55
N LYS A 524 -6.52 24.40 21.97
CA LYS A 524 -7.45 24.29 23.10
C LYS A 524 -8.87 24.11 22.56
N PRO A 525 -9.68 23.21 23.12
CA PRO A 525 -11.08 23.07 22.71
C PRO A 525 -11.80 24.41 22.77
N ALA A 526 -12.47 24.77 21.70
CA ALA A 526 -13.24 25.99 21.55
C ALA A 526 -14.67 25.66 21.12
N THR A 527 -15.63 26.53 21.49
CA THR A 527 -17.03 26.39 21.11
C THR A 527 -17.25 27.22 19.86
N PRO A 528 -17.75 26.64 18.76
CA PRO A 528 -18.07 27.40 17.57
C PRO A 528 -19.27 28.31 17.76
N SER A 529 -19.35 29.41 17.01
CA SER A 529 -20.58 30.17 16.89
C SER A 529 -21.60 29.36 16.10
N MET A 530 -22.86 29.34 16.56
CA MET A 530 -23.95 28.77 15.76
C MET A 530 -24.37 29.75 14.69
N GLY A 531 -24.39 29.32 13.44
CA GLY A 531 -24.86 30.09 12.31
C GLY A 531 -26.37 30.41 12.47
N ARG A 532 -26.75 31.65 12.29
CA ARG A 532 -28.12 32.08 12.32
C ARG A 532 -28.83 31.57 11.06
N SER A 533 -29.60 30.50 11.20
CA SER A 533 -30.50 30.04 10.14
C SER A 533 -31.61 31.08 9.90
N GLY A 534 -31.63 31.65 8.69
CA GLY A 534 -32.82 32.27 8.11
C GLY A 534 -33.04 33.74 8.39
N SER A 535 -32.60 34.61 7.50
CA SER A 535 -33.26 35.91 7.27
C SER A 535 -33.81 35.97 5.85
N GLN A 536 -35.14 35.88 5.74
CA GLN A 536 -35.88 36.34 4.57
C GLN A 536 -35.63 37.85 4.38
N PRO A 537 -35.53 38.39 3.15
CA PRO A 537 -35.44 39.82 2.93
C PRO A 537 -36.79 40.49 3.17
N GLY A 538 -36.93 41.19 4.30
CA GLY A 538 -38.02 42.06 4.63
C GLY A 538 -37.69 43.52 4.38
N ASN A 539 -38.52 44.13 3.64
CA ASN A 539 -38.60 45.50 3.13
C ASN A 539 -38.42 46.59 4.22
N SER A 540 -37.52 47.52 3.98
CA SER A 540 -37.32 48.73 4.77
C SER A 540 -38.46 49.73 4.56
N GLN A 541 -39.04 50.27 5.64
CA GLN A 541 -39.29 51.69 5.77
C GLN A 541 -39.79 52.09 7.18
N ASN A 542 -39.11 53.04 7.73
CA ASN A 542 -39.54 54.20 8.54
C ASN A 542 -39.43 54.22 10.05
N ALA A 543 -38.87 55.30 10.46
CA ALA A 543 -38.41 55.87 11.68
C ALA A 543 -39.43 56.08 12.79
N GLY A 544 -38.98 56.19 14.07
CA GLY A 544 -39.66 56.89 15.15
C GLY A 544 -39.43 56.33 16.56
N ARG A 545 -38.67 57.03 17.32
CA ARG A 545 -38.31 56.99 18.77
C ARG A 545 -39.54 57.22 19.70
N PRO A 546 -39.46 57.24 21.12
CA PRO A 546 -38.84 56.34 22.07
C PRO A 546 -39.77 55.96 23.27
N VAL A 547 -39.33 55.03 24.13
CA VAL A 547 -39.53 54.56 25.52
C VAL A 547 -40.47 55.40 26.45
N PRO A 548 -41.12 54.92 27.59
CA PRO A 548 -40.58 53.95 28.53
C PRO A 548 -41.57 53.01 29.30
N SER A 549 -40.95 52.01 29.94
CA SER A 549 -41.26 51.32 31.22
C SER A 549 -42.68 51.19 31.79
N ALA A 550 -43.09 49.98 32.19
CA ALA A 550 -43.19 49.52 33.58
C ALA A 550 -44.08 48.29 33.79
N ASN A 551 -43.54 47.33 34.50
CA ASN A 551 -44.12 46.43 35.52
C ASN A 551 -45.50 45.78 35.36
N ALA A 552 -45.56 44.46 35.45
CA ALA A 552 -46.09 43.71 36.61
C ALA A 552 -46.57 42.30 36.19
N THR A 553 -46.02 41.29 36.82
CA THR A 553 -46.54 39.94 37.08
C THR A 553 -47.70 40.04 38.10
N PRO A 554 -48.52 38.99 38.45
CA PRO A 554 -48.51 37.55 38.13
C PRO A 554 -49.90 36.85 38.05
N ALA A 555 -49.84 35.56 37.82
CA ALA A 555 -50.62 34.48 38.46
C ALA A 555 -51.81 33.81 37.75
N ASN A 556 -51.68 32.52 37.76
CA ASN A 556 -52.61 31.42 38.08
C ASN A 556 -53.26 30.62 36.93
N GLU A 557 -52.82 29.37 36.93
CA GLU A 557 -53.53 28.13 36.55
C GLU A 557 -54.95 28.00 37.22
N PRO A 558 -55.84 27.02 36.95
CA PRO A 558 -55.56 25.63 36.39
C PRO A 558 -56.76 25.02 35.56
N GLY A 559 -56.48 23.92 34.94
CA GLY A 559 -57.39 22.79 35.09
C GLY A 559 -58.08 22.23 33.81
N ASN A 560 -57.80 21.00 33.57
CA ASN A 560 -58.57 19.79 33.31
C ASN A 560 -58.58 19.14 31.93
N ARG A 561 -58.02 17.93 32.00
CA ARG A 561 -58.29 16.73 31.15
C ARG A 561 -59.72 16.25 31.35
N PRO A 562 -60.32 15.29 30.59
CA PRO A 562 -59.72 14.11 29.95
C PRO A 562 -60.46 13.59 28.64
N GLY A 563 -59.72 12.68 27.96
CA GLY A 563 -60.32 11.37 27.72
C GLY A 563 -60.78 10.96 26.32
N ASN A 564 -60.17 9.89 25.86
CA ASN A 564 -60.66 8.67 25.20
C ASN A 564 -60.29 8.42 23.73
N GLN A 565 -59.49 7.38 23.62
CA GLN A 565 -59.48 6.42 22.50
C GLN A 565 -60.80 5.63 22.41
N PRO A 566 -61.16 4.92 21.30
CA PRO A 566 -60.46 3.72 20.84
C PRO A 566 -60.48 3.45 19.30
N ALA A 567 -59.61 2.52 18.89
CA ALA A 567 -59.67 1.74 17.65
C ALA A 567 -60.78 0.64 17.76
N PRO A 568 -61.09 -0.24 16.78
CA PRO A 568 -60.31 -0.84 15.68
C PRO A 568 -61.13 -1.27 14.40
N ASN A 569 -60.43 -1.95 13.46
CA ASN A 569 -60.88 -2.96 12.45
C ASN A 569 -61.67 -2.43 11.20
N GLU A 570 -61.39 -2.85 9.97
CA GLU A 570 -61.29 -4.14 9.30
C GLU A 570 -60.98 -3.96 7.79
N ARG A 571 -60.29 -4.92 7.21
CA ARG A 571 -60.20 -5.17 5.74
C ARG A 571 -61.52 -5.77 5.24
N PRO A 572 -61.94 -5.75 3.95
CA PRO A 572 -61.28 -6.44 2.85
C PRO A 572 -61.54 -5.89 1.42
N GLY A 573 -60.88 -6.45 0.42
CA GLY A 573 -61.43 -6.64 -0.92
C GLY A 573 -60.66 -6.07 -2.09
N ALA A 574 -60.12 -6.97 -2.89
CA ALA A 574 -59.48 -6.82 -4.19
C ALA A 574 -60.38 -6.16 -5.25
N THR A 575 -59.75 -5.43 -6.16
CA THR A 575 -60.00 -5.49 -7.63
C THR A 575 -58.98 -4.59 -8.38
N ASN A 576 -58.27 -5.18 -9.34
CA ASN A 576 -57.62 -4.48 -10.44
C ASN A 576 -58.72 -3.94 -11.39
N PRO A 577 -58.56 -2.79 -12.06
CA PRO A 577 -58.13 -2.85 -13.45
C PRO A 577 -57.36 -1.62 -14.02
N ALA A 578 -56.75 -1.88 -15.16
CA ALA A 578 -56.55 -1.03 -16.35
C ALA A 578 -55.41 0.02 -16.36
N GLN A 579 -54.49 -0.24 -17.27
CA GLN A 579 -53.55 0.73 -17.85
C GLN A 579 -54.28 1.89 -18.55
N PRO A 580 -53.64 3.06 -18.63
CA PRO A 580 -53.82 3.94 -19.78
C PRO A 580 -52.51 4.30 -20.49
N ASN A 581 -52.53 4.10 -21.75
CA ASN A 581 -52.04 4.84 -22.92
C ASN A 581 -50.70 5.61 -22.86
N ARG A 582 -49.82 5.11 -23.70
CA ARG A 582 -48.58 5.69 -24.24
C ARG A 582 -48.92 6.82 -25.24
N PRO A 583 -48.27 8.00 -25.19
CA PRO A 583 -48.32 8.98 -26.29
C PRO A 583 -47.33 8.65 -27.41
N PRO A 584 -47.58 9.13 -28.65
CA PRO A 584 -46.89 8.64 -29.85
C PRO A 584 -45.51 9.27 -30.10
N GLN A 585 -44.64 8.47 -30.74
CA GLN A 585 -43.36 8.91 -31.26
C GLN A 585 -43.54 9.79 -32.50
N PRO A 586 -42.68 10.76 -32.77
CA PRO A 586 -42.58 11.43 -34.08
C PRO A 586 -41.67 10.68 -35.03
N ASN A 587 -42.11 10.72 -36.30
CA ASN A 587 -41.55 10.06 -37.50
C ASN A 587 -40.09 10.43 -37.79
N GLN A 588 -39.33 9.43 -38.17
CA GLN A 588 -38.05 9.57 -38.90
C GLN A 588 -38.31 9.90 -40.38
N PRO A 589 -37.53 10.79 -41.03
CA PRO A 589 -37.46 10.88 -42.48
C PRO A 589 -36.34 9.96 -43.05
N ALA A 590 -36.62 9.41 -44.22
CA ALA A 590 -35.79 8.49 -44.99
C ALA A 590 -34.52 9.15 -45.57
N PRO A 591 -33.50 8.36 -45.96
CA PRO A 591 -32.18 8.87 -46.34
C PRO A 591 -32.11 9.36 -47.79
N ALA A 592 -31.53 10.55 -47.97
CA ALA A 592 -31.20 11.09 -49.28
C ALA A 592 -29.71 10.90 -49.62
N ASN A 593 -29.49 10.55 -50.87
CA ASN A 593 -28.29 10.26 -51.65
C ASN A 593 -27.01 11.04 -51.31
N ARG A 594 -25.94 10.25 -51.28
CA ARG A 594 -24.52 10.61 -51.26
C ARG A 594 -24.05 10.98 -52.70
N PRO A 595 -23.18 11.98 -52.87
CA PRO A 595 -22.21 11.98 -53.96
C PRO A 595 -20.79 11.72 -53.46
N GLU A 596 -20.09 10.83 -54.14
CA GLU A 596 -18.65 10.60 -54.00
C GLU A 596 -17.85 11.81 -54.49
N PRO A 597 -16.69 12.10 -53.92
CA PRO A 597 -15.66 12.88 -54.61
C PRO A 597 -14.47 12.03 -55.04
N ASN A 598 -14.07 12.31 -56.27
CA ASN A 598 -13.00 11.81 -57.09
C ASN A 598 -11.63 11.67 -56.42
N ARG A 599 -10.97 10.58 -56.81
CA ARG A 599 -9.55 10.28 -56.62
C ARG A 599 -8.74 10.92 -57.76
N PRO A 600 -7.58 11.55 -57.52
CA PRO A 600 -6.55 11.66 -58.53
C PRO A 600 -5.46 10.59 -58.35
N GLU A 601 -5.16 9.90 -59.39
CA GLU A 601 -3.97 9.10 -59.64
C GLU A 601 -2.73 9.98 -59.60
N ALA A 602 -1.66 9.50 -58.97
CA ALA A 602 -0.30 9.92 -59.29
C ALA A 602 0.67 8.75 -59.17
N THR A 603 1.29 8.52 -60.28
CA THR A 603 2.31 7.58 -60.69
C THR A 603 3.57 7.60 -59.82
N ALA A 604 4.14 6.39 -59.62
CA ALA A 604 5.46 6.13 -59.04
C ALA A 604 6.60 6.54 -59.98
N PRO A 605 7.85 6.67 -59.47
CA PRO A 605 8.86 5.69 -59.81
C PRO A 605 9.71 5.16 -58.65
N ALA A 606 10.13 3.90 -58.75
CA ALA A 606 11.03 3.19 -57.89
C ALA A 606 12.50 3.65 -58.08
N PRO A 607 13.34 3.57 -57.05
CA PRO A 607 14.78 3.45 -57.28
C PRO A 607 15.38 2.15 -56.76
N ASN A 608 16.16 1.62 -57.64
CA ASN A 608 17.27 0.68 -57.67
C ASN A 608 17.82 0.08 -56.34
N ARG A 609 17.91 -1.23 -56.44
CA ARG A 609 18.65 -2.15 -55.53
C ARG A 609 20.09 -2.30 -56.02
N PRO A 610 21.12 -2.28 -55.19
CA PRO A 610 22.43 -2.88 -55.51
C PRO A 610 22.59 -4.27 -54.84
N PRO A 611 23.53 -5.09 -55.31
CA PRO A 611 23.50 -6.55 -55.22
C PRO A 611 24.22 -7.12 -53.99
N ALA A 612 23.88 -8.40 -53.74
CA ALA A 612 24.39 -9.28 -52.72
C ALA A 612 25.89 -9.59 -52.87
N ALA A 613 26.60 -9.63 -51.73
CA ALA A 613 27.88 -10.30 -51.64
C ALA A 613 27.79 -11.45 -50.65
N GLN A 614 28.28 -12.61 -51.08
CA GLN A 614 28.37 -13.87 -50.34
C GLN A 614 29.74 -14.03 -49.60
N PRO A 615 30.00 -15.13 -48.86
CA PRO A 615 30.50 -15.10 -47.48
C PRO A 615 31.96 -15.60 -47.37
N ASN A 616 32.62 -15.32 -46.27
CA ASN A 616 33.86 -16.00 -45.90
C ASN A 616 33.96 -16.37 -44.44
N ASN A 617 34.10 -17.69 -44.28
CA ASN A 617 34.92 -18.49 -43.36
C ASN A 617 35.20 -18.10 -41.90
N ARG A 618 34.78 -19.06 -41.08
CA ARG A 618 35.18 -19.58 -39.76
C ARG A 618 36.63 -19.30 -39.29
N PRO A 619 36.88 -19.32 -37.94
CA PRO A 619 37.03 -20.58 -37.20
C PRO A 619 36.33 -20.66 -35.83
N GLN A 620 36.03 -21.91 -35.43
CA GLN A 620 35.57 -22.28 -34.09
C GLN A 620 36.73 -22.26 -33.08
N PRO A 621 36.42 -22.08 -31.77
CA PRO A 621 37.16 -22.76 -30.72
C PRO A 621 36.28 -23.56 -29.77
N ASN A 622 36.77 -24.69 -29.42
CA ASN A 622 36.55 -25.70 -28.40
C ASN A 622 35.54 -25.45 -27.26
N ARG A 623 34.69 -26.47 -27.12
CA ARG A 623 33.77 -26.75 -26.03
C ARG A 623 34.50 -27.37 -24.84
N PRO A 624 34.25 -26.96 -23.61
CA PRO A 624 34.36 -27.86 -22.44
C PRO A 624 32.95 -28.37 -22.05
N GLU A 625 32.91 -29.67 -21.88
CA GLU A 625 31.80 -30.40 -21.25
C GLU A 625 31.60 -29.91 -19.83
N LEU A 626 30.35 -29.53 -19.48
CA LEU A 626 29.92 -29.34 -18.12
C LEU A 626 28.74 -30.28 -17.84
N THR A 627 29.03 -31.22 -16.98
CA THR A 627 28.07 -32.10 -16.30
C THR A 627 26.94 -31.29 -15.65
N ALA A 628 25.71 -31.64 -15.99
CA ALA A 628 24.48 -31.09 -15.40
C ALA A 628 24.33 -31.53 -13.93
N PRO A 629 23.98 -30.65 -13.00
CA PRO A 629 23.47 -31.06 -11.70
C PRO A 629 21.99 -31.35 -11.78
N ALA A 630 21.56 -32.36 -11.03
CA ALA A 630 20.19 -32.84 -10.92
C ALA A 630 19.18 -31.77 -10.48
N PRO A 631 17.90 -31.86 -10.91
CA PRO A 631 16.91 -30.85 -10.59
C PRO A 631 16.44 -30.95 -9.14
N ASN A 632 16.50 -29.83 -8.42
CA ASN A 632 15.87 -29.67 -7.12
C ASN A 632 14.36 -29.65 -7.25
N ARG A 633 13.74 -30.58 -6.58
CA ARG A 633 12.31 -30.86 -6.58
C ARG A 633 11.53 -29.76 -5.88
N SER A 634 10.65 -29.09 -6.59
CA SER A 634 9.60 -28.19 -6.09
C SER A 634 8.57 -29.02 -5.34
N LEU A 635 8.32 -28.70 -4.07
CA LEU A 635 7.25 -29.32 -3.26
C LEU A 635 5.88 -28.79 -3.73
N ALA A 636 5.03 -29.68 -4.18
CA ALA A 636 3.66 -29.41 -4.58
C ALA A 636 2.81 -29.00 -3.35
N ALA A 637 2.02 -27.95 -3.48
CA ALA A 637 1.01 -27.56 -2.51
C ALA A 637 -0.27 -28.38 -2.71
N GLU A 638 -0.89 -28.76 -1.61
CA GLU A 638 -2.14 -29.54 -1.56
C GLU A 638 -3.40 -28.72 -1.82
N PRO A 639 -4.52 -29.37 -2.21
CA PRO A 639 -5.79 -28.70 -2.48
C PRO A 639 -6.50 -28.27 -1.19
N ASN A 640 -7.11 -27.09 -1.25
CA ASN A 640 -7.89 -26.44 -0.18
C ASN A 640 -9.05 -27.29 0.34
N GLN A 641 -9.10 -27.45 1.67
CA GLN A 641 -10.32 -27.75 2.41
C GLN A 641 -10.74 -26.52 3.24
N PRO A 642 -12.03 -26.35 3.56
CA PRO A 642 -12.53 -25.16 4.23
C PRO A 642 -12.10 -25.07 5.70
N VAL A 643 -11.79 -23.87 6.09
CA VAL A 643 -11.17 -23.34 7.32
C VAL A 643 -12.10 -23.49 8.55
N PRO A 644 -11.62 -23.46 9.82
CA PRO A 644 -10.39 -22.84 10.26
C PRO A 644 -9.54 -23.74 11.16
N SER A 645 -8.34 -23.92 10.82
CA SER A 645 -7.35 -24.45 11.76
C SER A 645 -5.98 -23.95 11.40
N PRO A 646 -5.07 -23.76 12.36
CA PRO A 646 -3.71 -23.33 12.09
C PRO A 646 -3.08 -24.23 11.04
N SER A 647 -2.34 -23.66 10.14
CA SER A 647 -1.68 -24.33 9.02
C SER A 647 -1.10 -25.68 9.44
N ILE A 648 -1.62 -26.77 8.86
CA ILE A 648 -1.15 -28.13 9.12
C ILE A 648 0.23 -28.25 8.49
N ALA A 649 1.28 -27.99 9.28
CA ALA A 649 2.65 -28.19 8.86
C ALA A 649 2.92 -29.65 8.55
N VAL A 650 3.49 -29.96 7.39
CA VAL A 650 3.85 -31.33 6.99
C VAL A 650 5.12 -31.78 7.71
N HIS A 651 6.10 -30.89 7.79
CA HIS A 651 7.38 -31.15 8.42
C HIS A 651 7.67 -30.20 9.60
N PRO A 652 8.53 -30.58 10.55
CA PRO A 652 8.88 -29.72 11.68
C PRO A 652 9.50 -28.37 11.27
N ARG A 653 10.14 -28.28 10.11
CA ARG A 653 10.67 -27.03 9.53
C ARG A 653 9.57 -26.04 9.12
N ASP A 654 8.36 -26.55 8.86
CA ASP A 654 7.21 -25.74 8.42
C ASP A 654 6.43 -25.16 9.61
N LEU A 655 6.74 -25.59 10.82
CA LEU A 655 6.16 -25.05 12.06
C LEU A 655 6.71 -23.65 12.35
N SER A 656 5.84 -22.77 12.81
CA SER A 656 6.26 -21.43 13.28
C SER A 656 7.37 -21.53 14.34
N PRO A 657 8.27 -20.53 14.43
CA PRO A 657 9.25 -20.47 15.51
C PRO A 657 8.56 -20.57 16.86
N ILE A 658 9.16 -21.33 17.79
CA ILE A 658 8.58 -21.46 19.13
C ILE A 658 8.63 -20.08 19.79
N ALA A 659 7.47 -19.52 20.12
CA ALA A 659 7.37 -18.21 20.74
C ALA A 659 8.12 -18.20 22.09
N ARG A 660 8.99 -17.24 22.32
CA ARG A 660 9.62 -17.04 23.64
C ARG A 660 8.55 -16.53 24.60
N PRO A 661 8.34 -17.21 25.75
CA PRO A 661 7.43 -16.71 26.76
C PRO A 661 7.91 -15.34 27.28
N ALA A 662 6.98 -14.45 27.63
CA ALA A 662 7.34 -13.19 28.26
C ALA A 662 8.16 -13.42 29.53
N PRO A 663 9.15 -12.57 29.84
CA PRO A 663 9.91 -12.67 31.07
C PRO A 663 8.98 -12.68 32.29
N PRO A 664 9.16 -13.60 33.25
CA PRO A 664 8.34 -13.63 34.44
C PRO A 664 8.59 -12.35 35.28
N SER A 665 7.53 -11.78 35.82
CA SER A 665 7.56 -10.57 36.63
C SER A 665 6.77 -10.79 37.93
N THR A 666 7.40 -11.49 38.92
CA THR A 666 6.78 -11.79 40.19
C THR A 666 7.15 -10.78 41.30
N GLY A 667 8.06 -9.84 41.02
CA GLY A 667 8.64 -8.92 42.00
C GLY A 667 9.75 -9.55 42.87
N ASN A 668 10.05 -10.84 42.66
CA ASN A 668 11.14 -11.55 43.32
C ASN A 668 12.20 -11.97 42.32
N GLN A 669 13.32 -11.26 42.27
CA GLN A 669 14.38 -11.45 41.28
C GLN A 669 14.94 -12.89 41.22
N LYS A 670 15.07 -13.57 42.33
CA LYS A 670 15.56 -14.96 42.40
C LYS A 670 14.55 -15.94 41.82
N LEU A 671 13.27 -15.69 42.03
CA LEU A 671 12.18 -16.51 41.51
C LEU A 671 12.02 -16.29 40.02
N ASP A 672 12.11 -15.05 39.59
CA ASP A 672 12.03 -14.68 38.16
C ASP A 672 13.19 -15.30 37.33
N GLN A 673 14.42 -15.25 37.87
CA GLN A 673 15.57 -15.95 37.23
C GLN A 673 15.36 -17.48 37.17
N LYS A 674 14.81 -18.10 38.20
CA LYS A 674 14.51 -19.54 38.19
C LYS A 674 13.45 -19.88 37.16
N TYR A 675 12.41 -19.09 37.00
CA TYR A 675 11.38 -19.28 36.00
C TYR A 675 11.92 -19.07 34.59
N GLN A 676 12.73 -18.06 34.37
CA GLN A 676 13.39 -17.82 33.08
C GLN A 676 14.28 -18.98 32.67
N GLN A 677 15.10 -19.51 33.60
CA GLN A 677 15.93 -20.71 33.30
C GLN A 677 15.09 -21.94 32.96
N GLN A 678 13.93 -22.12 33.61
CA GLN A 678 13.04 -23.22 33.28
C GLN A 678 12.43 -23.08 31.89
N GLN A 679 12.03 -21.86 31.51
CA GLN A 679 11.50 -21.56 30.18
C GLN A 679 12.55 -21.77 29.09
N GLU A 680 13.78 -21.29 29.30
CA GLU A 680 14.89 -21.48 28.35
C GLU A 680 15.27 -22.96 28.17
N LYS A 681 15.32 -23.75 29.26
CA LYS A 681 15.58 -25.18 29.18
C LYS A 681 14.46 -25.92 28.43
N GLN A 682 13.22 -25.52 28.60
CA GLN A 682 12.10 -26.15 27.89
C GLN A 682 12.16 -25.79 26.40
N LEU A 683 12.44 -24.54 26.06
CA LEU A 683 12.58 -24.06 24.68
C LEU A 683 13.70 -24.82 23.95
N ALA A 684 14.89 -24.89 24.54
CA ALA A 684 16.02 -25.63 23.99
C ALA A 684 15.70 -27.12 23.75
N LYS A 685 14.92 -27.76 24.67
CA LYS A 685 14.49 -29.14 24.50
C LYS A 685 13.49 -29.29 23.35
N GLN A 686 12.57 -28.38 23.20
CA GLN A 686 11.58 -28.37 22.10
C GLN A 686 12.25 -28.15 20.74
N GLU A 687 13.21 -27.26 20.65
CA GLU A 687 14.03 -27.07 19.42
C GLU A 687 14.82 -28.35 19.07
N GLN A 688 15.42 -29.01 20.05
CA GLN A 688 16.14 -30.26 19.82
C GLN A 688 15.21 -31.40 19.35
N GLU A 689 14.01 -31.53 19.92
CA GLU A 689 13.01 -32.49 19.47
C GLU A 689 12.55 -32.22 18.04
N ARG A 690 12.36 -30.94 17.66
CA ARG A 690 12.01 -30.49 16.31
C ARG A 690 13.12 -30.87 15.31
N GLN A 691 14.38 -30.57 15.62
CA GLN A 691 15.51 -30.92 14.75
C GLN A 691 15.66 -32.43 14.55
N LYS A 692 15.50 -33.21 15.60
CA LYS A 692 15.57 -34.70 15.51
C LYS A 692 14.47 -35.29 14.63
N LEU A 693 13.24 -34.74 14.70
CA LEU A 693 12.16 -35.19 13.84
C LEU A 693 12.43 -34.81 12.39
N GLN A 694 12.91 -33.59 12.15
CA GLN A 694 13.28 -33.12 10.82
C GLN A 694 14.34 -34.00 10.17
N GLN A 695 15.43 -34.29 10.86
CA GLN A 695 16.50 -35.17 10.35
C GLN A 695 15.98 -36.57 10.02
N ARG A 696 15.07 -37.13 10.82
CA ARG A 696 14.46 -38.43 10.54
C ARG A 696 13.65 -38.37 9.25
N GLN A 697 12.81 -37.38 9.08
CA GLN A 697 11.96 -37.24 7.91
C GLN A 697 12.78 -36.99 6.63
N GLU A 698 13.88 -36.25 6.72
CA GLU A 698 14.83 -36.06 5.60
C GLU A 698 15.50 -37.38 5.18
N LEU A 699 15.89 -38.24 6.15
CA LEU A 699 16.42 -39.55 5.87
C LEU A 699 15.38 -40.49 5.21
N ASP A 700 14.13 -40.40 5.61
CA ASP A 700 13.04 -41.19 5.02
C ASP A 700 12.80 -40.77 3.56
N HIS A 701 12.84 -39.46 3.23
CA HIS A 701 12.79 -38.98 1.85
C HIS A 701 13.98 -39.44 1.01
N GLN A 702 15.21 -39.42 1.55
CA GLN A 702 16.39 -39.90 0.85
C GLN A 702 16.28 -41.39 0.52
N ARG A 703 15.77 -42.22 1.45
CA ARG A 703 15.56 -43.64 1.23
C ARG A 703 14.52 -43.91 0.13
N LEU A 704 13.41 -43.15 0.13
CA LEU A 704 12.38 -43.28 -0.90
C LEU A 704 12.87 -42.88 -2.30
N THR A 705 13.68 -41.84 -2.37
CA THR A 705 14.32 -41.39 -3.62
C THR A 705 15.27 -42.44 -4.18
N GLN A 706 16.07 -43.07 -3.31
CA GLN A 706 16.98 -44.16 -3.72
C GLN A 706 16.22 -45.42 -4.18
N GLN A 707 15.03 -45.71 -3.64
CA GLN A 707 14.19 -46.85 -3.98
C GLN A 707 13.32 -46.64 -5.23
N LYS A 708 13.36 -45.45 -5.89
CA LYS A 708 12.51 -45.08 -7.00
C LYS A 708 11.03 -45.39 -6.75
N ALA A 709 10.57 -45.08 -5.53
CA ALA A 709 9.20 -45.40 -5.10
C ALA A 709 8.16 -44.67 -5.93
N ASP A 710 7.00 -45.33 -6.12
CA ASP A 710 5.86 -44.79 -6.83
C ASP A 710 5.21 -43.61 -6.07
N GLU A 711 4.39 -42.87 -6.77
CA GLU A 711 3.77 -41.63 -6.28
C GLU A 711 2.85 -41.88 -5.06
N MET A 712 2.20 -43.04 -5.02
CA MET A 712 1.31 -43.44 -3.92
C MET A 712 2.09 -43.68 -2.60
N ARG A 713 3.29 -44.22 -2.69
CA ARG A 713 4.17 -44.44 -1.53
C ARG A 713 4.75 -43.12 -1.01
N GLN A 714 5.01 -42.17 -1.91
CA GLN A 714 5.41 -40.82 -1.54
C GLN A 714 4.29 -40.10 -0.78
N GLN A 715 3.05 -40.16 -1.26
CA GLN A 715 1.89 -39.56 -0.59
C GLN A 715 1.63 -40.17 0.79
N GLN A 716 1.78 -41.50 0.95
CA GLN A 716 1.66 -42.13 2.25
C GLN A 716 2.71 -41.67 3.26
N LEU A 717 3.97 -41.49 2.81
CA LEU A 717 5.02 -40.98 3.66
C LEU A 717 4.76 -39.53 4.09
N GLU A 718 4.31 -38.66 3.16
CA GLU A 718 3.93 -37.28 3.45
C GLU A 718 2.79 -37.22 4.50
N GLN A 719 1.77 -38.07 4.37
CA GLN A 719 0.71 -38.13 5.38
C GLN A 719 1.24 -38.55 6.76
N GLN A 720 2.16 -39.52 6.80
CA GLN A 720 2.78 -39.98 8.04
C GLN A 720 3.63 -38.86 8.67
N HIS A 721 4.39 -38.13 7.88
CA HIS A 721 5.20 -36.99 8.33
C HIS A 721 4.31 -35.86 8.90
N ARG A 722 3.19 -35.56 8.26
CA ARG A 722 2.18 -34.62 8.75
C ARG A 722 1.65 -34.99 10.13
N GLN A 723 1.26 -36.25 10.31
CA GLN A 723 0.78 -36.75 11.62
C GLN A 723 1.84 -36.64 12.71
N GLN A 724 3.08 -37.00 12.41
CA GLN A 724 4.20 -36.87 13.36
C GLN A 724 4.48 -35.41 13.75
N THR A 725 4.40 -34.49 12.79
CA THR A 725 4.60 -33.07 13.01
C THR A 725 3.51 -32.46 13.87
N GLN A 726 2.24 -32.83 13.63
CA GLN A 726 1.09 -32.43 14.47
C GLN A 726 1.20 -32.94 15.90
N GLN A 727 1.57 -34.19 16.08
CA GLN A 727 1.77 -34.77 17.41
C GLN A 727 2.89 -34.06 18.19
N LEU A 728 3.96 -33.68 17.50
CA LEU A 728 5.04 -32.91 18.13
C LEU A 728 4.54 -31.52 18.57
N GLU A 729 3.78 -30.83 17.74
CA GLU A 729 3.22 -29.52 18.02
C GLU A 729 2.26 -29.52 19.20
N GLN A 730 1.34 -30.48 19.23
CA GLN A 730 0.42 -30.72 20.37
C GLN A 730 1.18 -30.96 21.66
N LYS A 731 2.18 -31.84 21.63
CA LYS A 731 3.05 -32.12 22.79
C LYS A 731 3.77 -30.84 23.29
N HIS A 732 4.27 -30.03 22.40
CA HIS A 732 4.96 -28.77 22.75
C HIS A 732 4.00 -27.76 23.38
N THR A 733 2.80 -27.61 22.84
CA THR A 733 1.74 -26.74 23.35
C THR A 733 1.32 -27.18 24.76
N GLU A 734 1.07 -28.46 25.00
CA GLU A 734 0.75 -29.00 26.33
C GLU A 734 1.89 -28.76 27.34
N GLN A 735 3.13 -28.95 26.92
CA GLN A 735 4.29 -28.70 27.80
C GLN A 735 4.40 -27.25 28.19
N GLN A 736 4.15 -26.31 27.26
CA GLN A 736 4.15 -24.88 27.54
C GLN A 736 3.02 -24.51 28.50
N GLN A 737 1.83 -25.03 28.29
CA GLN A 737 0.68 -24.80 29.15
C GLN A 737 0.93 -25.30 30.57
N LYS A 738 1.43 -26.53 30.72
CA LYS A 738 1.78 -27.12 32.04
C LYS A 738 2.86 -26.31 32.78
N LEU A 739 3.80 -25.67 32.05
CA LEU A 739 4.79 -24.81 32.65
C LEU A 739 4.19 -23.47 33.11
N GLN A 740 3.33 -22.87 32.31
CA GLN A 740 2.60 -21.64 32.66
C GLN A 740 1.70 -21.86 33.89
N ASP A 741 0.95 -22.96 33.95
CA ASP A 741 0.08 -23.31 35.09
C ASP A 741 0.88 -23.49 36.40
N LYS A 742 2.07 -24.06 36.32
CA LYS A 742 2.97 -24.18 37.47
C LYS A 742 3.54 -22.84 37.96
N GLN A 743 3.67 -21.86 37.09
CA GLN A 743 4.20 -20.52 37.38
C GLN A 743 3.12 -19.54 37.89
N GLN A 744 1.84 -19.73 37.51
CA GLN A 744 0.72 -18.86 37.88
C GLN A 744 0.34 -18.91 39.41
N PRO A 745 0.27 -20.04 40.10
CA PRO A 745 -0.09 -20.06 41.50
C PRO A 745 0.89 -19.31 42.42
N ALA A 746 2.17 -19.30 42.08
CA ALA A 746 3.20 -18.57 42.80
C ALA A 746 3.09 -17.05 42.61
N ARG A 747 2.53 -16.57 41.48
CA ARG A 747 2.26 -15.16 41.27
C ARG A 747 1.11 -14.63 42.10
N GLN A 748 0.04 -15.38 42.26
CA GLN A 748 -1.14 -14.97 43.06
C GLN A 748 -0.86 -14.89 44.58
N ASN A 749 0.04 -15.74 45.10
CA ASN A 749 0.37 -15.71 46.54
C ASN A 749 1.31 -14.58 46.94
N GLN A 750 2.03 -13.95 46.02
CA GLN A 750 2.93 -12.83 46.31
C GLN A 750 2.28 -11.45 46.13
N SER A 751 1.10 -11.36 45.54
CA SER A 751 0.35 -10.11 45.37
C SER A 751 -0.62 -9.80 46.52
N LYS A 752 -0.62 -10.57 47.65
CA LYS A 752 -1.36 -10.17 48.86
C LYS A 752 -0.56 -9.11 49.61
N PRO A 753 -1.13 -7.93 49.88
CA PRO A 753 -0.48 -6.90 50.69
C PRO A 753 -0.23 -7.44 52.11
N PRO A 754 0.81 -6.94 52.80
CA PRO A 754 1.07 -7.29 54.19
C PRO A 754 -0.15 -6.93 55.04
N LYS A 755 -0.56 -7.84 55.92
CA LYS A 755 -1.57 -7.52 56.95
C LYS A 755 -1.03 -6.38 57.78
N GLU A 756 -1.75 -5.25 57.83
CA GLU A 756 -1.59 -4.20 58.80
C GLU A 756 -1.77 -4.79 60.19
N ASP A 757 -0.74 -4.73 61.02
CA ASP A 757 -0.78 -4.97 62.48
C ASP A 757 -1.65 -3.89 63.12
N ARG A 758 -2.84 -4.29 63.59
CA ARG A 758 -3.67 -3.46 64.47
C ARG A 758 -2.98 -3.36 65.87
N PRO A 759 -2.87 -2.18 66.43
CA PRO A 759 -2.39 -2.05 67.78
C PRO A 759 -3.39 -2.62 68.82
N PRO A 760 -2.96 -3.13 69.97
CA PRO A 760 -3.83 -3.75 70.96
C PRO A 760 -4.74 -2.72 71.62
N THR A 761 -6.05 -2.98 71.62
CA THR A 761 -7.04 -2.23 72.39
C THR A 761 -6.92 -2.61 73.82
N GLU A 762 -6.56 -1.63 74.71
CA GLU A 762 -6.75 -1.67 76.14
C GLU A 762 -8.24 -1.83 76.47
N LYS A 763 -8.54 -2.76 77.39
CA LYS A 763 -9.84 -2.87 78.07
C LYS A 763 -9.81 -2.10 79.41
N PRO A 764 -10.95 -1.55 79.87
CA PRO A 764 -11.09 -0.78 81.10
C PRO A 764 -10.93 -1.59 82.38
#